data_63291ac1037379cceee7bcf19b8fefcd
#
_entry.id   63291ac1037379cceee7bcf19b8fefcd
#
_cell.length_a   1.000
_cell.length_b   1.000
_cell.length_c   1.000
_cell.angle_alpha   90.00
_cell.angle_beta   90.00
_cell.angle_gamma   90.00
#
_symmetry.space_group_name_H-M   'P 1'
#
loop_
_entity.id
_entity.type
_entity.pdbx_description
1 polymer ?
#
loop_
_entity_poly.entity_id
_entity_poly.type
_entity_poly.pdbx_seq_one_letter_code
_entity_poly.pdbx_strand_id
1 'polypeptide(L)'
;MKTKNTMTARLFGQVALALVCMVPANAQAAPGDAARKVISRTYGIDTRNISFCQLPTDGNDRYAFACKDGKLTISGSSENAMAYAFYKYQTSTKQGMATWSGNALPDKFELRSCDGQQGLSPYRYRYFLNVCTFGYTMAYWDWARWEKELDLMALHGINMPLASVAHEAIAERVWLKMGLKKEDIRQFFTGAAYLPWHRMGNLNTWDGPLSDAWMTSQVELQHKILKRMRELDMHPIAPAFAGFVPEGFMKLHPEIKMKHLKWGGFDRSMNAYVLPPDSPFFEEIGKLFIQEWEKEFGKNTFYQSDSFNEMELPVDPNDREGKLRLLEHYGDVLYRAVAKGNPDAVWVTQGWTFGYQHSFWDRESLAALLRKVPNDKMMIIDLANDYPKWVWHTELTWKVHDGYYGKQWVYSYVPNFGGKTLLTGDMNMYAKGSAEALTHPSKGNLVGFGSAPEGIENNDVVYELLADMGWSDKAIDLDEWLATYCTNRYGGYDDNLCQAWKDLRGSAYSSLYSYPRYLWQTVVTDTRRHSMTDLNDQFFKGVQEFFAAAPKYGEATLYKADAVLLAAQYVGAKADILYRKALHADSLGQHIVCRQNLYRVFDLLEKADRLLASHPTDRLDRWIELARNNGTTPEEKDRYEADAKRLITTWGGWQEDYAARMWNGLISQYYIPRLKTYFASTPEKLEQWEEKWVTTPLQYKLKPYDNPVKEAAIIVEELKDMK
;
A
#
# COMPACT_ATOMS: atom_id res chain seq x y z
N MET A 1 -24.07 66.02 16.05
CA MET A 1 -24.57 65.11 15.01
C MET A 1 -24.15 63.67 15.39
N LYS A 2 -25.17 62.85 15.65
CA LYS A 2 -25.01 61.52 16.23
C LYS A 2 -24.72 60.48 15.11
N THR A 3 -23.62 59.78 15.18
CA THR A 3 -23.35 58.58 14.38
C THR A 3 -23.74 57.33 15.18
N LYS A 4 -24.67 56.55 14.64
CA LYS A 4 -25.14 55.27 15.19
C LYS A 4 -24.20 54.14 14.78
N ASN A 5 -23.64 53.46 15.78
CA ASN A 5 -23.04 52.13 15.62
C ASN A 5 -24.14 51.07 15.52
N THR A 6 -24.18 50.33 14.45
CA THR A 6 -24.99 49.12 14.30
C THR A 6 -24.14 47.90 14.54
N MET A 7 -24.29 47.27 15.68
CA MET A 7 -23.79 45.94 16.02
C MET A 7 -24.62 44.90 15.27
N THR A 8 -24.00 44.19 14.34
CA THR A 8 -24.59 43.00 13.70
C THR A 8 -24.38 41.79 14.59
N ALA A 9 -25.41 41.41 15.32
CA ALA A 9 -25.44 40.11 16.04
C ALA A 9 -25.54 38.97 15.04
N ARG A 10 -24.56 38.09 15.04
CA ARG A 10 -24.63 36.77 14.35
C ARG A 10 -25.58 35.87 15.13
N LEU A 11 -26.75 35.61 14.59
CA LEU A 11 -27.62 34.53 15.02
C LEU A 11 -26.99 33.22 14.61
N PHE A 12 -26.52 32.45 15.57
CA PHE A 12 -26.30 31.01 15.41
C PHE A 12 -27.69 30.34 15.47
N GLY A 13 -28.22 30.04 14.30
CA GLY A 13 -29.42 29.21 14.19
C GLY A 13 -29.07 27.76 14.55
N GLN A 14 -29.58 27.27 15.67
CA GLN A 14 -29.71 25.84 15.95
C GLN A 14 -30.68 25.26 14.91
N VAL A 15 -30.13 24.61 13.86
CA VAL A 15 -30.92 23.79 12.95
C VAL A 15 -31.13 22.45 13.64
N ALA A 16 -32.29 22.25 14.24
CA ALA A 16 -32.75 20.93 14.63
C ALA A 16 -32.94 20.12 13.35
N LEU A 17 -32.05 19.15 13.11
CA LEU A 17 -32.12 18.24 11.98
C LEU A 17 -33.29 17.24 12.23
N ALA A 18 -34.47 17.59 11.71
CA ALA A 18 -35.56 16.62 11.56
C ALA A 18 -35.18 15.69 10.40
N LEU A 19 -34.56 14.55 10.71
CA LEU A 19 -34.26 13.50 9.75
C LEU A 19 -35.55 12.84 9.28
N VAL A 20 -35.98 13.19 8.08
CA VAL A 20 -37.01 12.43 7.36
C VAL A 20 -36.33 11.25 6.66
N CYS A 21 -36.47 10.05 7.22
CA CYS A 21 -36.07 8.82 6.55
C CYS A 21 -36.99 8.59 5.35
N MET A 22 -36.56 8.87 4.13
CA MET A 22 -37.26 8.41 2.92
C MET A 22 -36.91 6.93 2.67
N VAL A 23 -37.90 6.06 2.78
CA VAL A 23 -37.80 4.64 2.40
C VAL A 23 -38.12 4.55 0.90
N PRO A 24 -37.19 4.15 0.03
CA PRO A 24 -37.51 3.86 -1.37
C PRO A 24 -38.21 2.49 -1.48
N ALA A 25 -39.33 2.48 -2.20
CA ALA A 25 -40.10 1.25 -2.48
C ALA A 25 -39.52 0.53 -3.72
N ASN A 26 -38.43 -0.18 -3.54
CA ASN A 26 -37.95 -1.26 -4.40
C ASN A 26 -36.95 -2.07 -3.59
N ALA A 27 -36.81 -3.38 -3.84
CA ALA A 27 -36.00 -4.32 -3.07
C ALA A 27 -34.48 -4.04 -3.10
N GLN A 28 -34.08 -2.80 -2.81
CA GLN A 28 -32.72 -2.44 -2.45
C GLN A 28 -32.50 -2.77 -0.96
N ALA A 29 -31.28 -3.19 -0.62
CA ALA A 29 -30.88 -3.38 0.78
C ALA A 29 -31.19 -2.12 1.58
N ALA A 30 -31.60 -2.26 2.84
CA ALA A 30 -31.89 -1.10 3.69
C ALA A 30 -30.60 -0.29 3.88
N PRO A 31 -30.68 1.06 3.92
CA PRO A 31 -29.51 1.90 4.16
C PRO A 31 -28.74 1.45 5.41
N GLY A 32 -27.44 1.29 5.29
CA GLY A 32 -26.54 0.85 6.36
C GLY A 32 -26.42 -0.66 6.55
N ASP A 33 -27.01 -1.49 5.69
CA ASP A 33 -26.89 -2.94 5.82
C ASP A 33 -25.45 -3.45 5.64
N ALA A 34 -24.70 -2.90 4.69
CA ALA A 34 -23.31 -3.26 4.49
C ALA A 34 -22.41 -2.68 5.60
N ALA A 35 -22.61 -1.42 5.98
CA ALA A 35 -21.92 -0.80 7.10
C ALA A 35 -22.16 -1.57 8.42
N ARG A 36 -23.39 -1.99 8.70
CA ARG A 36 -23.72 -2.83 9.85
C ARG A 36 -22.95 -4.15 9.88
N LYS A 37 -22.83 -4.82 8.73
CA LYS A 37 -22.04 -6.06 8.61
C LYS A 37 -20.56 -5.82 8.84
N VAL A 38 -19.99 -4.72 8.34
CA VAL A 38 -18.61 -4.31 8.62
C VAL A 38 -18.39 -4.18 10.12
N ILE A 39 -19.23 -3.39 10.79
CA ILE A 39 -19.16 -3.15 12.24
C ILE A 39 -19.26 -4.48 13.03
N SER A 40 -20.23 -5.32 12.69
CA SER A 40 -20.42 -6.60 13.38
C SER A 40 -19.24 -7.56 13.18
N ARG A 41 -18.68 -7.66 11.96
CA ARG A 41 -17.53 -8.54 11.70
C ARG A 41 -16.26 -8.04 12.38
N THR A 42 -16.02 -6.74 12.32
CA THR A 42 -14.77 -6.16 12.85
C THR A 42 -14.76 -6.18 14.37
N TYR A 43 -15.87 -5.88 15.01
CA TYR A 43 -15.90 -5.63 16.46
C TYR A 43 -16.72 -6.65 17.26
N GLY A 44 -17.54 -7.48 16.62
CA GLY A 44 -18.39 -8.45 17.32
C GLY A 44 -19.48 -7.81 18.21
N ILE A 45 -19.79 -6.52 18.01
CA ILE A 45 -20.74 -5.78 18.85
C ILE A 45 -22.18 -5.92 18.37
N ASP A 46 -23.13 -5.76 19.30
CA ASP A 46 -24.56 -5.71 19.02
C ASP A 46 -24.94 -4.36 18.38
N THR A 47 -25.48 -4.42 17.17
CA THR A 47 -25.85 -3.24 16.38
C THR A 47 -27.34 -2.90 16.42
N ARG A 48 -28.16 -3.58 17.27
CA ARG A 48 -29.61 -3.34 17.33
C ARG A 48 -30.00 -1.92 17.73
N ASN A 49 -29.16 -1.26 18.55
CA ASN A 49 -29.35 0.12 18.98
C ASN A 49 -28.64 1.15 18.08
N ILE A 50 -28.19 0.72 16.88
CA ILE A 50 -27.60 1.58 15.86
C ILE A 50 -28.57 1.71 14.70
N SER A 51 -29.02 2.93 14.45
CA SER A 51 -29.87 3.29 13.30
C SER A 51 -29.02 3.87 12.19
N PHE A 52 -29.33 3.54 10.93
CA PHE A 52 -28.63 4.07 9.76
C PHE A 52 -29.58 4.90 8.91
N CYS A 53 -29.10 6.04 8.42
CA CYS A 53 -29.85 6.99 7.60
C CYS A 53 -29.04 7.41 6.36
N GLN A 54 -29.71 7.42 5.21
CA GLN A 54 -29.11 7.90 3.96
C GLN A 54 -29.06 9.43 3.94
N LEU A 55 -27.88 10.01 3.65
CA LEU A 55 -27.71 11.43 3.35
C LEU A 55 -27.67 11.66 1.83
N PRO A 56 -28.11 12.83 1.35
CA PRO A 56 -27.92 13.21 -0.04
C PRO A 56 -26.44 13.42 -0.37
N THR A 57 -26.05 13.15 -1.61
CA THR A 57 -24.69 13.40 -2.12
C THR A 57 -24.73 14.35 -3.31
N ASP A 58 -23.69 15.18 -3.43
CA ASP A 58 -23.38 16.00 -4.61
C ASP A 58 -22.14 15.46 -5.36
N GLY A 59 -21.73 14.24 -5.03
CA GLY A 59 -20.56 13.54 -5.55
C GLY A 59 -19.44 13.37 -4.51
N ASN A 60 -19.43 14.17 -3.43
CA ASN A 60 -18.54 14.01 -2.31
C ASN A 60 -19.24 13.32 -1.15
N ASP A 61 -18.55 12.42 -0.45
CA ASP A 61 -19.10 11.72 0.68
C ASP A 61 -19.28 12.61 1.91
N ARG A 62 -20.40 12.38 2.59
CA ARG A 62 -20.78 13.06 3.84
C ARG A 62 -21.11 12.03 4.90
N TYR A 63 -20.82 12.37 6.14
CA TYR A 63 -21.23 11.56 7.29
C TYR A 63 -21.78 12.44 8.41
N ALA A 64 -22.60 11.83 9.27
CA ALA A 64 -22.97 12.39 10.55
C ALA A 64 -23.26 11.27 11.55
N PHE A 65 -23.06 11.56 12.83
CA PHE A 65 -23.50 10.67 13.91
C PHE A 65 -23.92 11.47 15.14
N ALA A 66 -24.80 10.87 15.93
CA ALA A 66 -25.19 11.36 17.26
C ALA A 66 -25.62 10.18 18.13
N CYS A 67 -25.28 10.22 19.41
CA CYS A 67 -25.70 9.19 20.35
C CYS A 67 -26.42 9.82 21.54
N LYS A 68 -27.68 9.42 21.77
CA LYS A 68 -28.50 9.88 22.88
C LYS A 68 -29.23 8.71 23.52
N ASP A 69 -29.24 8.64 24.83
CA ASP A 69 -29.95 7.62 25.62
C ASP A 69 -29.63 6.18 25.18
N GLY A 70 -28.35 5.90 24.87
CA GLY A 70 -27.90 4.59 24.41
C GLY A 70 -28.37 4.20 23.01
N LYS A 71 -28.82 5.14 22.19
CA LYS A 71 -29.19 4.96 20.78
C LYS A 71 -28.27 5.78 19.90
N LEU A 72 -27.55 5.11 19.03
CA LEU A 72 -26.65 5.72 18.07
C LEU A 72 -27.34 5.86 16.70
N THR A 73 -27.35 7.06 16.15
CA THR A 73 -27.77 7.30 14.77
C THR A 73 -26.52 7.59 13.93
N ILE A 74 -26.31 6.78 12.91
CA ILE A 74 -25.26 6.92 11.90
C ILE A 74 -25.93 7.39 10.60
N SER A 75 -25.38 8.41 9.98
CA SER A 75 -25.85 8.89 8.67
C SER A 75 -24.67 8.98 7.71
N GLY A 76 -24.87 8.61 6.45
CA GLY A 76 -23.84 8.68 5.41
C GLY A 76 -24.43 8.80 4.02
N SER A 77 -23.66 9.35 3.10
CA SER A 77 -24.05 9.46 1.68
C SER A 77 -23.84 8.13 0.91
N SER A 78 -23.12 7.18 1.51
CA SER A 78 -22.84 5.85 1.00
C SER A 78 -22.68 4.87 2.16
N GLU A 79 -22.72 3.57 1.89
CA GLU A 79 -22.41 2.52 2.88
C GLU A 79 -21.00 2.68 3.45
N ASN A 80 -20.03 3.10 2.59
CA ASN A 80 -18.67 3.41 2.99
C ASN A 80 -18.64 4.59 3.98
N ALA A 81 -19.34 5.68 3.67
CA ALA A 81 -19.41 6.83 4.55
C ALA A 81 -20.10 6.50 5.89
N MET A 82 -21.09 5.59 5.90
CA MET A 82 -21.73 5.11 7.13
C MET A 82 -20.77 4.28 7.99
N ALA A 83 -19.96 3.41 7.38
CA ALA A 83 -18.93 2.65 8.10
C ALA A 83 -17.88 3.57 8.72
N TYR A 84 -17.40 4.56 7.96
CA TYR A 84 -16.50 5.60 8.46
C TYR A 84 -17.13 6.43 9.59
N ALA A 85 -18.40 6.81 9.47
CA ALA A 85 -19.12 7.54 10.53
C ALA A 85 -19.12 6.78 11.86
N PHE A 86 -19.30 5.46 11.83
CA PHE A 86 -19.17 4.63 13.02
C PHE A 86 -17.77 4.65 13.59
N TYR A 87 -16.74 4.52 12.74
CA TYR A 87 -15.34 4.58 13.17
C TYR A 87 -15.01 5.93 13.81
N LYS A 88 -15.49 7.03 13.23
CA LYS A 88 -15.33 8.37 13.81
C LYS A 88 -16.09 8.53 15.14
N TYR A 89 -17.29 7.95 15.26
CA TYR A 89 -17.99 7.89 16.55
C TYR A 89 -17.15 7.16 17.60
N GLN A 90 -16.64 5.98 17.28
CA GLN A 90 -15.81 5.16 18.16
C GLN A 90 -14.57 5.92 18.63
N THR A 91 -13.80 6.49 17.70
CA THR A 91 -12.55 7.20 18.02
C THR A 91 -12.80 8.52 18.75
N SER A 92 -13.85 9.27 18.41
CA SER A 92 -14.22 10.52 19.11
C SER A 92 -14.71 10.29 20.53
N THR A 93 -15.35 9.16 20.80
CA THR A 93 -15.79 8.75 22.14
C THR A 93 -14.74 7.96 22.90
N LYS A 94 -13.52 7.86 22.38
CA LYS A 94 -12.37 7.17 22.99
C LYS A 94 -12.68 5.71 23.33
N GLN A 95 -13.22 4.97 22.36
CA GLN A 95 -13.60 3.57 22.52
C GLN A 95 -12.80 2.63 21.61
N GLY A 96 -11.56 3.00 21.30
CA GLY A 96 -10.63 2.16 20.59
C GLY A 96 -10.60 2.42 19.08
N MET A 97 -9.95 1.52 18.37
CA MET A 97 -9.69 1.58 16.93
C MET A 97 -9.48 0.20 16.34
N ALA A 98 -9.50 0.10 15.01
CA ALA A 98 -9.18 -1.11 14.25
C ALA A 98 -8.00 -0.85 13.31
N THR A 99 -7.00 -1.72 13.35
CA THR A 99 -5.79 -1.65 12.52
C THR A 99 -5.37 -3.03 12.03
N TRP A 100 -4.33 -3.12 11.21
CA TRP A 100 -3.74 -4.42 10.83
C TRP A 100 -3.17 -5.19 12.01
N SER A 101 -2.61 -4.45 12.99
CA SER A 101 -2.01 -5.04 14.19
C SER A 101 -3.05 -5.57 15.18
N GLY A 102 -4.35 -5.27 14.98
CA GLY A 102 -5.44 -5.73 15.80
C GLY A 102 -6.51 -4.67 16.04
N ASN A 103 -7.47 -5.03 16.88
CA ASN A 103 -8.54 -4.15 17.29
C ASN A 103 -8.37 -3.80 18.78
N ALA A 104 -8.37 -2.52 19.10
CA ALA A 104 -8.49 -2.03 20.46
C ALA A 104 -9.98 -1.75 20.74
N LEU A 105 -10.55 -2.50 21.67
CA LEU A 105 -11.90 -2.26 22.19
C LEU A 105 -11.86 -2.26 23.71
N PRO A 106 -12.72 -1.48 24.39
CA PRO A 106 -12.89 -1.62 25.83
C PRO A 106 -13.53 -2.99 26.12
N ASP A 107 -13.29 -3.55 27.30
CA ASP A 107 -13.89 -4.83 27.74
C ASP A 107 -15.41 -4.87 27.57
N LYS A 108 -16.05 -3.70 27.70
CA LYS A 108 -17.46 -3.49 27.43
C LYS A 108 -17.63 -2.28 26.53
N PHE A 109 -18.00 -2.52 25.27
CA PHE A 109 -18.37 -1.47 24.34
C PHE A 109 -19.76 -0.93 24.69
N GLU A 110 -19.84 0.38 24.91
CA GLU A 110 -21.09 1.06 25.25
C GLU A 110 -21.39 2.19 24.27
N LEU A 111 -22.66 2.38 23.95
CA LEU A 111 -23.10 3.53 23.14
C LEU A 111 -23.07 4.79 24.01
N ARG A 112 -21.89 5.43 24.08
CA ARG A 112 -21.66 6.66 24.87
C ARG A 112 -22.37 7.83 24.23
N SER A 113 -23.11 8.61 25.04
CA SER A 113 -23.74 9.83 24.58
C SER A 113 -22.70 10.82 24.05
N CYS A 114 -23.03 11.40 22.90
CA CYS A 114 -22.23 12.47 22.29
C CYS A 114 -23.14 13.41 21.51
N ASP A 115 -22.75 14.68 21.44
CA ASP A 115 -23.39 15.65 20.57
C ASP A 115 -23.19 15.26 19.10
N GLY A 116 -24.10 15.72 18.24
CA GLY A 116 -24.02 15.43 16.81
C GLY A 116 -22.73 15.95 16.18
N GLN A 117 -22.02 15.07 15.49
CA GLN A 117 -20.86 15.43 14.67
C GLN A 117 -21.14 15.07 13.20
N GLN A 118 -20.59 15.87 12.30
CA GLN A 118 -20.72 15.67 10.87
C GLN A 118 -19.45 16.08 10.13
N GLY A 119 -19.25 15.51 8.95
CA GLY A 119 -18.13 15.85 8.07
C GLY A 119 -18.46 15.66 6.61
N LEU A 120 -17.69 16.35 5.78
CA LEU A 120 -17.71 16.25 4.33
C LEU A 120 -16.28 16.00 3.86
N SER A 121 -16.05 14.95 3.07
CA SER A 121 -14.76 14.78 2.43
C SER A 121 -14.59 15.85 1.33
N PRO A 122 -13.46 16.58 1.31
CA PRO A 122 -13.18 17.51 0.21
C PRO A 122 -12.84 16.78 -1.09
N TYR A 123 -12.64 15.46 -1.02
CA TYR A 123 -12.26 14.58 -2.13
C TYR A 123 -13.40 13.66 -2.49
N ARG A 124 -13.74 13.59 -3.77
CA ARG A 124 -14.71 12.63 -4.29
C ARG A 124 -14.23 11.21 -4.16
N TYR A 125 -12.93 10.98 -4.41
CA TYR A 125 -12.30 9.67 -4.37
C TYR A 125 -11.22 9.62 -3.29
N ARG A 126 -11.23 8.54 -2.49
CA ARG A 126 -10.19 8.21 -1.52
C ARG A 126 -9.56 6.89 -1.98
N TYR A 127 -8.46 7.07 -2.70
CA TYR A 127 -7.73 6.01 -3.40
C TYR A 127 -6.86 5.18 -2.45
N PHE A 128 -6.76 3.88 -2.71
CA PHE A 128 -5.87 3.01 -1.96
C PHE A 128 -5.28 1.89 -2.82
N LEU A 129 -4.06 1.45 -2.45
CA LEU A 129 -3.23 0.42 -3.02
C LEU A 129 -2.34 0.89 -4.18
N ASN A 130 -1.27 0.12 -4.39
CA ASN A 130 -0.37 0.19 -5.52
C ASN A 130 -0.49 -1.12 -6.32
N VAL A 131 -0.09 -1.14 -7.56
CA VAL A 131 0.02 -2.40 -8.32
C VAL A 131 0.96 -3.37 -7.59
N CYS A 132 2.08 -2.87 -7.06
CA CYS A 132 3.07 -3.66 -6.31
C CYS A 132 2.54 -4.27 -5.00
N THR A 133 1.47 -3.70 -4.41
CA THR A 133 0.85 -4.27 -3.20
C THR A 133 0.35 -5.69 -3.44
N PHE A 134 -0.11 -5.98 -4.67
CA PHE A 134 -0.57 -7.31 -5.09
C PHE A 134 0.56 -8.35 -5.15
N GLY A 135 1.82 -7.94 -5.12
CA GLY A 135 2.99 -8.81 -4.94
C GLY A 135 3.45 -8.81 -3.49
N TYR A 136 3.89 -7.65 -3.01
CA TYR A 136 4.56 -7.54 -1.71
C TYR A 136 3.72 -7.87 -0.49
N THR A 137 2.38 -7.85 -0.59
CA THR A 137 1.52 -8.19 0.55
C THR A 137 0.36 -9.11 0.17
N MET A 138 -0.29 -8.87 -0.97
CA MET A 138 -1.57 -9.51 -1.31
C MET A 138 -1.45 -10.71 -2.24
N ALA A 139 -0.23 -11.12 -2.67
CA ALA A 139 -0.02 -12.14 -3.70
C ALA A 139 -0.79 -13.44 -3.44
N TYR A 140 -0.90 -13.83 -2.16
CA TYR A 140 -1.49 -15.10 -1.75
C TYR A 140 -2.70 -14.96 -0.84
N TRP A 141 -3.31 -13.77 -0.77
CA TRP A 141 -4.46 -13.57 0.09
C TRP A 141 -5.68 -14.36 -0.36
N ASP A 142 -6.31 -15.04 0.60
CA ASP A 142 -7.60 -15.66 0.44
C ASP A 142 -8.76 -14.67 0.70
N TRP A 143 -9.99 -15.16 0.56
CA TRP A 143 -11.16 -14.33 0.81
C TRP A 143 -11.23 -13.83 2.26
N ALA A 144 -10.85 -14.64 3.24
CA ALA A 144 -10.93 -14.24 4.65
C ALA A 144 -10.03 -13.04 4.95
N ARG A 145 -8.83 -12.99 4.33
CA ARG A 145 -7.94 -11.83 4.48
C ARG A 145 -8.43 -10.63 3.67
N TRP A 146 -8.92 -10.84 2.45
CA TRP A 146 -9.51 -9.77 1.65
C TRP A 146 -10.74 -9.15 2.31
N GLU A 147 -11.62 -9.95 2.91
CA GLU A 147 -12.82 -9.46 3.61
C GLU A 147 -12.43 -8.51 4.76
N LYS A 148 -11.43 -8.87 5.55
CA LYS A 148 -10.90 -7.99 6.60
C LYS A 148 -10.34 -6.68 6.05
N GLU A 149 -9.63 -6.73 4.93
CA GLU A 149 -9.07 -5.52 4.33
C GLU A 149 -10.16 -4.59 3.81
N LEU A 150 -11.17 -5.12 3.14
CA LEU A 150 -12.29 -4.33 2.65
C LEU A 150 -13.10 -3.70 3.80
N ASP A 151 -13.22 -4.41 4.92
CA ASP A 151 -13.85 -3.89 6.13
C ASP A 151 -13.01 -2.75 6.75
N LEU A 152 -11.69 -2.89 6.82
CA LEU A 152 -10.78 -1.82 7.25
C LEU A 152 -10.83 -0.63 6.31
N MET A 153 -10.77 -0.85 5.00
CA MET A 153 -10.93 0.23 4.01
C MET A 153 -12.22 1.01 4.23
N ALA A 154 -13.34 0.32 4.47
CA ALA A 154 -14.63 0.98 4.71
C ALA A 154 -14.62 1.78 6.02
N LEU A 155 -14.06 1.25 7.11
CA LEU A 155 -13.92 1.96 8.39
C LEU A 155 -13.04 3.21 8.27
N HIS A 156 -12.04 3.18 7.39
CA HIS A 156 -11.17 4.31 7.10
C HIS A 156 -11.68 5.22 5.95
N GLY A 157 -12.88 4.94 5.44
CA GLY A 157 -13.54 5.77 4.42
C GLY A 157 -12.89 5.72 3.05
N ILE A 158 -12.10 4.69 2.75
CA ILE A 158 -11.51 4.45 1.43
C ILE A 158 -12.61 3.98 0.49
N ASN A 159 -12.80 4.66 -0.65
CA ASN A 159 -13.87 4.34 -1.59
C ASN A 159 -13.39 4.03 -3.02
N MET A 160 -12.07 4.09 -3.29
CA MET A 160 -11.51 3.85 -4.63
C MET A 160 -10.27 2.93 -4.59
N PRO A 161 -10.43 1.63 -4.28
CA PRO A 161 -9.30 0.70 -4.26
C PRO A 161 -8.99 0.12 -5.64
N LEU A 162 -7.74 -0.33 -5.86
CA LEU A 162 -7.39 -1.19 -6.98
C LEU A 162 -8.05 -2.58 -6.84
N ALA A 163 -8.45 -3.18 -7.96
CA ALA A 163 -9.12 -4.47 -8.03
C ALA A 163 -8.55 -5.34 -9.16
N SER A 164 -7.24 -5.61 -9.12
CA SER A 164 -6.49 -6.24 -10.21
C SER A 164 -6.41 -7.78 -10.12
N VAL A 165 -7.06 -8.40 -9.16
CA VAL A 165 -7.12 -9.88 -9.06
C VAL A 165 -7.75 -10.47 -10.31
N ALA A 166 -7.30 -11.65 -10.75
CA ALA A 166 -7.73 -12.34 -11.97
C ALA A 166 -7.43 -11.64 -13.31
N HIS A 167 -6.55 -10.63 -13.34
CA HIS A 167 -6.09 -10.02 -14.61
C HIS A 167 -5.62 -11.10 -15.59
N GLU A 168 -4.80 -12.03 -15.16
CA GLU A 168 -4.17 -13.08 -15.96
C GLU A 168 -5.21 -14.04 -16.58
N ALA A 169 -6.27 -14.35 -15.86
CA ALA A 169 -7.36 -15.20 -16.35
C ALA A 169 -8.12 -14.50 -17.50
N ILE A 170 -8.32 -13.20 -17.40
CA ILE A 170 -8.95 -12.41 -18.49
C ILE A 170 -7.97 -12.25 -19.67
N ALA A 171 -6.71 -11.97 -19.41
CA ALA A 171 -5.67 -11.88 -20.43
C ALA A 171 -5.54 -13.20 -21.21
N GLU A 172 -5.56 -14.36 -20.54
CA GLU A 172 -5.55 -15.67 -21.21
C GLU A 172 -6.70 -15.80 -22.21
N ARG A 173 -7.92 -15.41 -21.85
CA ARG A 173 -9.08 -15.46 -22.77
C ARG A 173 -8.90 -14.56 -23.99
N VAL A 174 -8.31 -13.38 -23.80
CA VAL A 174 -8.00 -12.46 -24.89
C VAL A 174 -6.98 -13.06 -25.84
N TRP A 175 -5.87 -13.58 -25.30
CA TRP A 175 -4.80 -14.16 -26.13
C TRP A 175 -5.23 -15.43 -26.87
N LEU A 176 -6.10 -16.26 -26.28
CA LEU A 176 -6.72 -17.39 -26.98
C LEU A 176 -7.55 -16.93 -28.18
N LYS A 177 -8.33 -15.84 -28.03
CA LYS A 177 -9.09 -15.24 -29.14
C LYS A 177 -8.21 -14.59 -30.21
N MET A 178 -7.03 -14.14 -29.82
CA MET A 178 -6.01 -13.64 -30.75
C MET A 178 -5.20 -14.76 -31.42
N GLY A 179 -5.55 -16.03 -31.19
CA GLY A 179 -4.99 -17.18 -31.92
C GLY A 179 -3.75 -17.81 -31.27
N LEU A 180 -3.37 -17.40 -30.05
CA LEU A 180 -2.23 -18.00 -29.33
C LEU A 180 -2.63 -19.36 -28.74
N LYS A 181 -1.64 -20.23 -28.55
CA LYS A 181 -1.81 -21.48 -27.81
C LYS A 181 -1.73 -21.23 -26.31
N LYS A 182 -2.45 -22.06 -25.56
CA LYS A 182 -2.51 -21.93 -24.09
C LYS A 182 -1.13 -22.05 -23.44
N GLU A 183 -0.28 -22.93 -23.95
CA GLU A 183 1.09 -23.14 -23.45
C GLU A 183 1.96 -21.87 -23.59
N ASP A 184 1.90 -21.20 -24.75
CA ASP A 184 2.64 -19.97 -25.01
C ASP A 184 2.14 -18.82 -24.10
N ILE A 185 0.82 -18.76 -23.86
CA ILE A 185 0.21 -17.75 -22.98
C ILE A 185 0.66 -17.99 -21.53
N ARG A 186 0.68 -19.25 -21.09
CA ARG A 186 1.07 -19.59 -19.71
C ARG A 186 2.54 -19.27 -19.43
N GLN A 187 3.39 -19.42 -20.40
CA GLN A 187 4.80 -19.02 -20.30
C GLN A 187 5.01 -17.51 -20.28
N PHE A 188 4.06 -16.73 -20.71
CA PHE A 188 4.13 -15.28 -20.69
C PHE A 188 3.99 -14.73 -19.27
N PHE A 189 3.19 -15.37 -18.40
CA PHE A 189 2.97 -14.92 -17.04
C PHE A 189 4.15 -15.24 -16.12
N THR A 190 4.37 -14.38 -15.13
CA THR A 190 5.32 -14.64 -14.04
C THR A 190 4.70 -15.55 -12.97
N GLY A 191 5.49 -15.93 -11.96
CA GLY A 191 4.98 -16.47 -10.71
C GLY A 191 4.05 -15.50 -9.98
N ALA A 192 3.25 -16.03 -9.04
CA ALA A 192 2.16 -15.30 -8.40
C ALA A 192 2.64 -14.03 -7.67
N ALA A 193 3.78 -14.08 -6.99
CA ALA A 193 4.33 -12.94 -6.27
C ALA A 193 4.83 -11.81 -7.20
N TYR A 194 5.15 -12.13 -8.45
CA TYR A 194 5.72 -11.20 -9.43
C TYR A 194 4.70 -10.65 -10.44
N LEU A 195 3.43 -10.98 -10.33
CA LEU A 195 2.37 -10.49 -11.22
C LEU A 195 2.26 -8.96 -11.32
N PRO A 196 2.54 -8.15 -10.30
CA PRO A 196 2.58 -6.70 -10.45
C PRO A 196 3.49 -6.22 -11.58
N TRP A 197 4.71 -6.73 -11.65
CA TRP A 197 5.68 -6.34 -12.68
C TRP A 197 5.35 -6.92 -14.05
N HIS A 198 4.67 -8.05 -14.10
CA HIS A 198 4.06 -8.55 -15.33
C HIS A 198 2.97 -7.61 -15.85
N ARG A 199 2.05 -7.18 -14.97
CA ARG A 199 0.93 -6.27 -15.31
C ARG A 199 1.40 -4.91 -15.79
N MET A 200 2.52 -4.41 -15.25
CA MET A 200 3.17 -3.17 -15.69
C MET A 200 4.10 -3.35 -16.91
N GLY A 201 4.22 -4.57 -17.46
CA GLY A 201 5.06 -4.88 -18.60
C GLY A 201 6.56 -4.94 -18.35
N ASN A 202 7.00 -4.93 -17.11
CA ASN A 202 8.40 -4.95 -16.73
C ASN A 202 9.02 -6.34 -16.88
N LEU A 203 8.26 -7.42 -16.58
CA LEU A 203 8.78 -8.76 -16.40
C LEU A 203 7.82 -9.83 -16.93
N ASN A 204 8.36 -10.83 -17.62
CA ASN A 204 7.64 -12.01 -18.11
C ASN A 204 8.37 -13.28 -17.66
N THR A 205 7.69 -14.40 -17.65
CA THR A 205 8.23 -15.77 -17.48
C THR A 205 8.86 -16.08 -16.12
N TRP A 206 9.32 -15.09 -15.39
CA TRP A 206 10.04 -15.25 -14.12
C TRP A 206 9.22 -16.01 -13.07
N ASP A 207 9.77 -17.09 -12.52
CA ASP A 207 9.14 -17.99 -11.53
C ASP A 207 7.75 -18.57 -11.93
N GLY A 208 7.32 -18.43 -13.20
CA GLY A 208 6.12 -19.09 -13.74
C GLY A 208 6.29 -20.58 -14.04
N PRO A 209 5.31 -21.21 -14.67
CA PRO A 209 3.99 -20.70 -15.05
C PRO A 209 2.95 -20.81 -13.95
N LEU A 210 1.82 -20.11 -14.12
CA LEU A 210 0.64 -20.25 -13.26
C LEU A 210 -0.18 -21.49 -13.65
N SER A 211 -0.80 -22.18 -12.69
CA SER A 211 -1.67 -23.33 -12.95
C SER A 211 -3.11 -22.94 -13.30
N ASP A 212 -3.87 -23.90 -13.88
CA ASP A 212 -5.31 -23.72 -14.13
C ASP A 212 -6.10 -23.54 -12.82
N ALA A 213 -5.69 -24.25 -11.77
CA ALA A 213 -6.27 -24.11 -10.44
C ALA A 213 -6.09 -22.69 -9.89
N TRP A 214 -4.90 -22.11 -10.03
CA TRP A 214 -4.64 -20.71 -9.69
C TRP A 214 -5.59 -19.76 -10.45
N MET A 215 -5.64 -19.86 -11.78
CA MET A 215 -6.49 -18.99 -12.61
C MET A 215 -7.96 -19.05 -12.19
N THR A 216 -8.47 -20.24 -11.93
CA THR A 216 -9.87 -20.45 -11.50
C THR A 216 -10.12 -19.85 -10.13
N SER A 217 -9.23 -20.09 -9.16
CA SER A 217 -9.37 -19.57 -7.80
C SER A 217 -9.34 -18.03 -7.75
N GLN A 218 -8.51 -17.40 -8.62
CA GLN A 218 -8.46 -15.94 -8.70
C GLN A 218 -9.74 -15.34 -9.30
N VAL A 219 -10.39 -15.99 -10.26
CA VAL A 219 -11.69 -15.55 -10.78
C VAL A 219 -12.77 -15.61 -9.68
N GLU A 220 -12.84 -16.72 -8.94
CA GLU A 220 -13.77 -16.87 -7.82
C GLU A 220 -13.52 -15.82 -6.72
N LEU A 221 -12.26 -15.55 -6.40
CA LEU A 221 -11.87 -14.54 -5.43
C LEU A 221 -12.30 -13.14 -5.89
N GLN A 222 -12.04 -12.79 -7.15
CA GLN A 222 -12.38 -11.48 -7.71
C GLN A 222 -13.88 -11.20 -7.72
N HIS A 223 -14.72 -12.23 -7.96
CA HIS A 223 -16.17 -12.09 -7.81
C HIS A 223 -16.56 -11.66 -6.39
N LYS A 224 -15.95 -12.25 -5.36
CA LYS A 224 -16.22 -11.93 -3.96
C LYS A 224 -15.73 -10.50 -3.62
N ILE A 225 -14.54 -10.12 -4.09
CA ILE A 225 -13.96 -8.79 -3.90
C ILE A 225 -14.87 -7.72 -4.51
N LEU A 226 -15.19 -7.83 -5.79
CA LEU A 226 -16.01 -6.83 -6.49
C LEU A 226 -17.43 -6.77 -5.95
N LYS A 227 -18.02 -7.90 -5.55
CA LYS A 227 -19.32 -7.92 -4.89
C LYS A 227 -19.28 -7.09 -3.60
N ARG A 228 -18.28 -7.30 -2.73
CA ARG A 228 -18.15 -6.56 -1.48
C ARG A 228 -17.87 -5.07 -1.73
N MET A 229 -17.01 -4.73 -2.68
CA MET A 229 -16.76 -3.32 -3.04
C MET A 229 -18.05 -2.61 -3.48
N ARG A 230 -18.89 -3.27 -4.28
CA ARG A 230 -20.19 -2.71 -4.70
C ARG A 230 -21.19 -2.59 -3.54
N GLU A 231 -21.23 -3.58 -2.64
CA GLU A 231 -22.05 -3.52 -1.42
C GLU A 231 -21.67 -2.33 -0.52
N LEU A 232 -20.41 -1.89 -0.58
CA LEU A 232 -19.87 -0.76 0.19
C LEU A 232 -19.83 0.56 -0.61
N ASP A 233 -20.51 0.63 -1.77
CA ASP A 233 -20.50 1.78 -2.67
C ASP A 233 -19.09 2.26 -3.04
N MET A 234 -18.11 1.34 -3.11
CA MET A 234 -16.77 1.64 -3.56
C MET A 234 -16.68 1.68 -5.10
N HIS A 235 -15.70 2.42 -5.61
CA HIS A 235 -15.38 2.60 -7.03
C HIS A 235 -14.14 1.79 -7.39
N PRO A 236 -14.22 0.47 -7.68
CA PRO A 236 -13.06 -0.34 -7.99
C PRO A 236 -12.38 0.15 -9.27
N ILE A 237 -11.04 0.10 -9.27
CA ILE A 237 -10.24 0.33 -10.48
C ILE A 237 -9.83 -1.06 -11.01
N ALA A 238 -10.40 -1.44 -12.16
CA ALA A 238 -10.11 -2.68 -12.85
C ALA A 238 -8.87 -2.53 -13.76
N PRO A 239 -8.16 -3.62 -14.11
CA PRO A 239 -7.06 -3.57 -15.05
C PRO A 239 -7.55 -3.40 -16.51
N ALA A 240 -6.68 -2.88 -17.37
CA ALA A 240 -6.86 -2.78 -18.81
C ALA A 240 -5.59 -3.19 -19.57
N PHE A 241 -5.68 -3.30 -20.89
CA PHE A 241 -4.53 -3.59 -21.75
C PHE A 241 -3.62 -2.36 -21.87
N ALA A 242 -2.32 -2.55 -21.63
CA ALA A 242 -1.32 -1.49 -21.61
C ALA A 242 -0.32 -1.53 -22.79
N GLY A 243 -0.54 -2.43 -23.77
CA GLY A 243 0.31 -2.53 -24.96
C GLY A 243 1.37 -3.64 -24.91
N PHE A 244 1.46 -4.40 -23.84
CA PHE A 244 2.42 -5.50 -23.68
C PHE A 244 1.86 -6.81 -24.24
N VAL A 245 2.67 -7.53 -25.03
CA VAL A 245 2.23 -8.73 -25.74
C VAL A 245 3.17 -9.92 -25.51
N PRO A 246 2.63 -11.17 -25.55
CA PRO A 246 3.44 -12.38 -25.48
C PRO A 246 4.37 -12.53 -26.69
N GLU A 247 5.51 -13.21 -26.50
CA GLU A 247 6.41 -13.58 -27.60
C GLU A 247 5.69 -14.40 -28.71
N GLY A 248 4.72 -15.24 -28.31
CA GLY A 248 3.88 -15.97 -29.26
C GLY A 248 3.10 -15.06 -30.22
N PHE A 249 2.64 -13.91 -29.74
CA PHE A 249 1.96 -12.92 -30.58
C PHE A 249 2.91 -12.28 -31.61
N MET A 250 4.12 -11.95 -31.19
CA MET A 250 5.16 -11.45 -32.09
C MET A 250 5.52 -12.48 -33.17
N LYS A 251 5.56 -13.78 -32.82
CA LYS A 251 5.80 -14.85 -33.81
C LYS A 251 4.67 -15.05 -34.78
N LEU A 252 3.41 -14.81 -34.42
CA LEU A 252 2.25 -14.85 -35.29
C LEU A 252 2.17 -13.64 -36.24
N HIS A 253 2.70 -12.49 -35.82
CA HIS A 253 2.65 -11.22 -36.52
C HIS A 253 4.05 -10.64 -36.79
N PRO A 254 4.91 -11.34 -37.56
CA PRO A 254 6.30 -10.89 -37.78
C PRO A 254 6.38 -9.61 -38.64
N GLU A 255 5.30 -9.24 -39.32
CA GLU A 255 5.16 -7.99 -40.06
C GLU A 255 5.12 -6.75 -39.16
N ILE A 256 4.76 -6.91 -37.88
CA ILE A 256 4.70 -5.80 -36.90
C ILE A 256 6.06 -5.65 -36.22
N LYS A 257 6.64 -4.46 -36.34
CA LYS A 257 7.92 -4.14 -35.68
C LYS A 257 7.72 -3.84 -34.21
N MET A 258 7.54 -4.87 -33.39
CA MET A 258 7.45 -4.73 -31.94
C MET A 258 8.80 -4.43 -31.31
N LYS A 259 8.81 -3.59 -30.29
CA LYS A 259 10.03 -3.34 -29.51
C LYS A 259 10.09 -4.24 -28.28
N HIS A 260 11.30 -4.66 -27.94
CA HIS A 260 11.61 -5.43 -26.75
C HIS A 260 12.21 -4.47 -25.72
N LEU A 261 11.54 -4.26 -24.62
CA LEU A 261 11.94 -3.33 -23.57
C LEU A 261 12.92 -4.00 -22.58
N LYS A 262 13.67 -3.19 -21.85
CA LYS A 262 14.58 -3.66 -20.80
C LYS A 262 14.13 -3.12 -19.46
N TRP A 263 14.19 -3.95 -18.43
CA TRP A 263 13.93 -3.54 -17.06
C TRP A 263 14.69 -4.39 -16.04
N GLY A 264 15.12 -3.76 -14.93
CA GLY A 264 15.54 -4.43 -13.69
C GLY A 264 16.79 -5.31 -13.76
N GLY A 265 17.57 -5.27 -14.86
CA GLY A 265 18.77 -6.11 -15.03
C GLY A 265 18.49 -7.57 -15.36
N PHE A 266 17.25 -7.92 -15.69
CA PHE A 266 16.87 -9.26 -16.12
C PHE A 266 17.37 -9.59 -17.53
N ASP A 267 17.52 -10.89 -17.82
CA ASP A 267 17.78 -11.33 -19.18
C ASP A 267 16.71 -10.84 -20.15
N ARG A 268 17.12 -10.53 -21.37
CA ARG A 268 16.23 -9.96 -22.36
C ARG A 268 15.00 -10.85 -22.67
N SER A 269 15.13 -12.17 -22.56
CA SER A 269 14.01 -13.10 -22.75
C SER A 269 12.89 -12.94 -21.73
N MET A 270 13.18 -12.30 -20.58
CA MET A 270 12.21 -12.04 -19.52
C MET A 270 11.57 -10.65 -19.60
N ASN A 271 11.87 -9.86 -20.63
CA ASN A 271 11.31 -8.54 -20.81
C ASN A 271 10.14 -8.54 -21.82
N ALA A 272 9.27 -7.54 -21.71
CA ALA A 272 8.08 -7.46 -22.55
C ALA A 272 8.34 -6.98 -23.98
N TYR A 273 7.53 -7.48 -24.92
CA TYR A 273 7.35 -6.84 -26.23
C TYR A 273 6.25 -5.80 -26.15
N VAL A 274 6.48 -4.65 -26.78
CA VAL A 274 5.50 -3.55 -26.87
C VAL A 274 4.95 -3.45 -28.27
N LEU A 275 3.63 -3.48 -28.36
CA LEU A 275 2.89 -3.25 -29.57
C LEU A 275 2.95 -1.76 -29.94
N PRO A 276 3.35 -1.40 -31.18
CA PRO A 276 3.35 0.00 -31.60
C PRO A 276 1.92 0.56 -31.68
N PRO A 277 1.72 1.86 -31.43
CA PRO A 277 0.37 2.45 -31.36
C PRO A 277 -0.36 2.48 -32.70
N ASP A 278 0.36 2.41 -33.84
CA ASP A 278 -0.21 2.31 -35.18
C ASP A 278 -0.61 0.89 -35.57
N SER A 279 -0.39 -0.10 -34.72
CA SER A 279 -0.85 -1.47 -34.94
C SER A 279 -2.38 -1.54 -34.90
N PRO A 280 -3.02 -2.19 -35.92
CA PRO A 280 -4.46 -2.39 -35.92
C PRO A 280 -4.96 -3.23 -34.74
N PHE A 281 -4.09 -4.03 -34.15
CA PHE A 281 -4.44 -4.89 -33.01
C PHE A 281 -4.48 -4.16 -31.65
N PHE A 282 -3.88 -2.97 -31.52
CA PHE A 282 -3.80 -2.30 -30.23
C PHE A 282 -5.20 -2.03 -29.64
N GLU A 283 -6.05 -1.40 -30.43
CA GLU A 283 -7.43 -1.08 -30.02
C GLU A 283 -8.31 -2.34 -29.94
N GLU A 284 -8.08 -3.34 -30.82
CA GLU A 284 -8.82 -4.60 -30.81
C GLU A 284 -8.55 -5.39 -29.51
N ILE A 285 -7.29 -5.57 -29.11
CA ILE A 285 -6.90 -6.26 -27.89
C ILE A 285 -7.46 -5.52 -26.67
N GLY A 286 -7.31 -4.19 -26.61
CA GLY A 286 -7.84 -3.39 -25.51
C GLY A 286 -9.36 -3.49 -25.38
N LYS A 287 -10.08 -3.39 -26.50
CA LYS A 287 -11.53 -3.62 -26.56
C LYS A 287 -11.91 -5.02 -26.03
N LEU A 288 -11.25 -6.05 -26.54
CA LEU A 288 -11.51 -7.43 -26.12
C LEU A 288 -11.27 -7.63 -24.63
N PHE A 289 -10.20 -7.03 -24.07
CA PHE A 289 -9.88 -7.14 -22.65
C PHE A 289 -11.02 -6.57 -21.80
N ILE A 290 -11.48 -5.36 -22.10
CA ILE A 290 -12.60 -4.73 -21.38
C ILE A 290 -13.87 -5.57 -21.52
N GLN A 291 -14.18 -6.07 -22.72
CA GLN A 291 -15.36 -6.89 -22.94
C GLN A 291 -15.32 -8.23 -22.19
N GLU A 292 -14.17 -8.92 -22.15
CA GLU A 292 -14.02 -10.16 -21.39
C GLU A 292 -14.09 -9.89 -19.87
N TRP A 293 -13.51 -8.77 -19.40
CA TRP A 293 -13.64 -8.36 -18.02
C TRP A 293 -15.10 -8.09 -17.63
N GLU A 294 -15.81 -7.29 -18.40
CA GLU A 294 -17.21 -6.95 -18.11
C GLU A 294 -18.16 -8.14 -18.26
N LYS A 295 -17.89 -9.04 -19.19
CA LYS A 295 -18.64 -10.28 -19.35
C LYS A 295 -18.54 -11.16 -18.09
N GLU A 296 -17.37 -11.23 -17.47
CA GLU A 296 -17.13 -12.03 -16.27
C GLU A 296 -17.61 -11.33 -15.00
N PHE A 297 -17.21 -10.07 -14.82
CA PHE A 297 -17.33 -9.37 -13.54
C PHE A 297 -18.39 -8.26 -13.54
N GLY A 298 -19.01 -7.97 -14.67
CA GLY A 298 -19.97 -6.86 -14.85
C GLY A 298 -19.27 -5.54 -15.16
N LYS A 299 -20.05 -4.51 -15.50
CA LYS A 299 -19.57 -3.19 -15.86
C LYS A 299 -18.73 -2.55 -14.76
N ASN A 300 -17.71 -1.83 -15.18
CA ASN A 300 -16.87 -0.99 -14.34
C ASN A 300 -16.69 0.40 -14.97
N THR A 301 -16.35 1.40 -14.17
CA THR A 301 -16.12 2.77 -14.66
C THR A 301 -14.65 3.06 -14.86
N PHE A 302 -13.78 2.58 -13.96
CA PHE A 302 -12.36 2.93 -13.92
C PHE A 302 -11.51 1.75 -14.35
N TYR A 303 -10.64 2.00 -15.34
CA TYR A 303 -9.76 0.97 -15.91
C TYR A 303 -8.32 1.48 -15.94
N GLN A 304 -7.42 0.78 -15.26
CA GLN A 304 -6.01 1.14 -15.19
C GLN A 304 -5.23 0.54 -16.35
N SER A 305 -4.49 1.40 -17.05
CA SER A 305 -3.53 1.03 -18.07
C SER A 305 -2.28 1.89 -17.91
N ASP A 306 -1.17 1.26 -17.51
CA ASP A 306 0.13 1.89 -17.28
C ASP A 306 1.10 1.43 -18.37
N SER A 307 1.30 2.27 -19.38
CA SER A 307 2.30 2.05 -20.40
C SER A 307 3.61 2.73 -20.00
N PHE A 308 4.73 2.07 -20.24
CA PHE A 308 6.08 2.62 -20.08
C PHE A 308 6.51 2.88 -18.62
N ASN A 309 6.04 2.10 -17.67
CA ASN A 309 6.46 2.25 -16.28
C ASN A 309 7.94 1.85 -16.10
N GLU A 310 8.81 2.85 -15.83
CA GLU A 310 10.27 2.69 -15.66
C GLU A 310 10.98 2.05 -16.87
N MET A 311 10.48 2.25 -18.06
CA MET A 311 11.02 1.66 -19.28
C MET A 311 11.40 2.73 -20.31
N GLU A 312 12.44 2.43 -21.10
CA GLU A 312 12.85 3.29 -22.22
C GLU A 312 11.81 3.29 -23.34
N LEU A 313 11.27 4.45 -23.65
CA LEU A 313 10.36 4.62 -24.76
C LEU A 313 11.07 4.50 -26.10
N PRO A 314 10.37 3.95 -27.10
CA PRO A 314 10.93 3.78 -28.44
C PRO A 314 10.95 5.08 -29.26
N VAL A 315 11.59 6.14 -28.76
CA VAL A 315 11.71 7.43 -29.42
C VAL A 315 13.15 7.73 -29.81
N ASP A 316 13.35 8.48 -30.90
CA ASP A 316 14.65 9.07 -31.20
C ASP A 316 14.87 10.27 -30.27
N PRO A 317 15.90 10.28 -29.41
CA PRO A 317 16.17 11.39 -28.49
C PRO A 317 16.49 12.71 -29.20
N ASN A 318 16.86 12.67 -30.48
CA ASN A 318 17.20 13.85 -31.29
C ASN A 318 16.01 14.37 -32.12
N ASP A 319 14.90 13.62 -32.23
CA ASP A 319 13.69 14.05 -32.94
C ASP A 319 12.60 14.49 -31.95
N ARG A 320 12.70 15.74 -31.52
CA ARG A 320 11.74 16.34 -30.58
C ARG A 320 10.30 16.33 -31.12
N GLU A 321 10.12 16.73 -32.37
CA GLU A 321 8.78 16.77 -32.97
C GLU A 321 8.20 15.36 -33.17
N GLY A 322 9.03 14.40 -33.61
CA GLY A 322 8.64 12.99 -33.74
C GLY A 322 8.24 12.40 -32.38
N LYS A 323 8.98 12.71 -31.31
CA LYS A 323 8.62 12.33 -29.96
C LYS A 323 7.22 12.82 -29.58
N LEU A 324 6.95 14.12 -29.77
CA LEU A 324 5.64 14.70 -29.39
C LEU A 324 4.51 14.12 -30.20
N ARG A 325 4.68 13.91 -31.51
CA ARG A 325 3.66 13.24 -32.38
C ARG A 325 3.40 11.81 -31.93
N LEU A 326 4.45 11.05 -31.60
CA LEU A 326 4.33 9.68 -31.14
C LEU A 326 3.59 9.60 -29.79
N LEU A 327 3.92 10.47 -28.84
CA LEU A 327 3.24 10.51 -27.53
C LEU A 327 1.76 10.88 -27.67
N GLU A 328 1.42 11.86 -28.51
CA GLU A 328 0.04 12.21 -28.80
C GLU A 328 -0.73 11.03 -29.41
N HIS A 329 -0.09 10.29 -30.29
CA HIS A 329 -0.68 9.09 -30.90
C HIS A 329 -0.86 7.96 -29.87
N TYR A 330 0.13 7.71 -29.00
CA TYR A 330 0.00 6.74 -27.92
C TYR A 330 -1.16 7.07 -26.98
N GLY A 331 -1.29 8.32 -26.54
CA GLY A 331 -2.39 8.75 -25.67
C GLY A 331 -3.76 8.54 -26.29
N ASP A 332 -3.90 8.87 -27.58
CA ASP A 332 -5.12 8.67 -28.35
C ASP A 332 -5.50 7.18 -28.45
N VAL A 333 -4.53 6.33 -28.79
CA VAL A 333 -4.77 4.89 -28.98
C VAL A 333 -5.07 4.18 -27.67
N LEU A 334 -4.33 4.49 -26.60
CA LEU A 334 -4.59 3.95 -25.25
C LEU A 334 -6.01 4.30 -24.77
N TYR A 335 -6.42 5.56 -24.95
CA TYR A 335 -7.78 5.97 -24.60
C TYR A 335 -8.82 5.22 -25.44
N ARG A 336 -8.63 5.14 -26.77
CA ARG A 336 -9.57 4.44 -27.66
C ARG A 336 -9.64 2.94 -27.39
N ALA A 337 -8.53 2.32 -26.99
CA ALA A 337 -8.50 0.91 -26.60
C ALA A 337 -9.44 0.62 -25.42
N VAL A 338 -9.50 1.55 -24.44
CA VAL A 338 -10.45 1.48 -23.33
C VAL A 338 -11.87 1.88 -23.77
N ALA A 339 -12.03 3.00 -24.45
CA ALA A 339 -13.33 3.55 -24.82
C ALA A 339 -14.12 2.68 -25.81
N LYS A 340 -13.45 1.94 -26.72
CA LYS A 340 -14.10 0.97 -27.62
C LYS A 340 -14.65 -0.25 -26.89
N GLY A 341 -14.08 -0.62 -25.75
CA GLY A 341 -14.62 -1.66 -24.89
C GLY A 341 -15.81 -1.18 -24.08
N ASN A 342 -15.70 0.01 -23.50
CA ASN A 342 -16.74 0.66 -22.71
C ASN A 342 -16.67 2.20 -22.91
N PRO A 343 -17.65 2.82 -23.62
CA PRO A 343 -17.64 4.28 -23.88
C PRO A 343 -17.75 5.14 -22.61
N ASP A 344 -18.28 4.57 -21.53
CA ASP A 344 -18.43 5.27 -20.25
C ASP A 344 -17.16 5.18 -19.37
N ALA A 345 -16.22 4.34 -19.77
CA ALA A 345 -14.99 4.11 -19.00
C ALA A 345 -14.11 5.36 -18.88
N VAL A 346 -13.43 5.43 -17.74
CA VAL A 346 -12.37 6.40 -17.44
C VAL A 346 -11.04 5.64 -17.43
N TRP A 347 -10.09 6.08 -18.26
CA TRP A 347 -8.73 5.57 -18.22
C TRP A 347 -8.00 6.09 -17.01
N VAL A 348 -7.50 5.20 -16.16
CA VAL A 348 -6.68 5.52 -14.99
C VAL A 348 -5.22 5.18 -15.31
N THR A 349 -4.28 6.04 -14.93
CA THR A 349 -2.85 5.78 -15.04
C THR A 349 -2.10 6.24 -13.79
N GLN A 350 -1.04 5.51 -13.43
CA GLN A 350 -0.13 5.91 -12.37
C GLN A 350 0.81 7.02 -12.87
N GLY A 351 0.94 8.09 -12.09
CA GLY A 351 1.80 9.22 -12.41
C GLY A 351 3.28 9.04 -12.04
N TRP A 352 3.67 7.85 -11.53
CA TRP A 352 5.05 7.58 -11.10
C TRP A 352 6.09 7.93 -12.15
N THR A 353 5.91 7.43 -13.37
CA THR A 353 6.88 7.63 -14.46
C THR A 353 7.05 9.11 -14.83
N PHE A 354 6.01 9.93 -14.68
CA PHE A 354 6.05 11.35 -15.06
C PHE A 354 6.99 12.17 -14.17
N GLY A 355 7.15 11.76 -12.93
CA GLY A 355 8.12 12.34 -12.03
C GLY A 355 9.46 11.58 -12.02
N TYR A 356 9.46 10.26 -11.91
CA TYR A 356 10.66 9.43 -11.87
C TYR A 356 11.54 9.61 -13.11
N GLN A 357 10.92 9.70 -14.28
CA GLN A 357 11.59 9.96 -15.56
C GLN A 357 11.32 11.40 -16.05
N HIS A 358 11.36 12.40 -15.16
CA HIS A 358 11.01 13.81 -15.43
C HIS A 358 11.76 14.42 -16.61
N SER A 359 13.01 14.00 -16.89
CA SER A 359 13.76 14.45 -18.07
C SER A 359 13.13 14.04 -19.39
N PHE A 360 12.47 12.88 -19.41
CA PHE A 360 11.69 12.43 -20.57
C PHE A 360 10.30 13.05 -20.60
N TRP A 361 9.62 13.08 -19.45
CA TRP A 361 8.25 13.57 -19.26
C TRP A 361 8.22 15.06 -18.88
N ASP A 362 8.89 15.88 -19.67
CA ASP A 362 8.78 17.34 -19.53
C ASP A 362 7.36 17.84 -19.85
N ARG A 363 7.11 19.14 -19.63
CA ARG A 363 5.77 19.73 -19.78
C ARG A 363 5.12 19.45 -21.14
N GLU A 364 5.87 19.58 -22.23
CA GLU A 364 5.34 19.37 -23.59
C GLU A 364 5.10 17.90 -23.88
N SER A 365 5.98 17.02 -23.43
CA SER A 365 5.86 15.57 -23.61
C SER A 365 4.60 15.01 -22.93
N LEU A 366 4.36 15.37 -21.67
CA LEU A 366 3.14 14.94 -20.98
C LEU A 366 1.90 15.60 -21.58
N ALA A 367 1.95 16.89 -21.89
CA ALA A 367 0.84 17.58 -22.56
C ALA A 367 0.48 16.93 -23.91
N ALA A 368 1.48 16.45 -24.68
CA ALA A 368 1.25 15.73 -25.92
C ALA A 368 0.51 14.40 -25.68
N LEU A 369 0.97 13.59 -24.73
CA LEU A 369 0.28 12.33 -24.36
C LEU A 369 -1.20 12.56 -24.00
N LEU A 370 -1.49 13.63 -23.27
CA LEU A 370 -2.82 13.90 -22.72
C LEU A 370 -3.76 14.60 -23.70
N ARG A 371 -3.25 15.21 -24.77
CA ARG A 371 -3.96 16.19 -25.61
C ARG A 371 -5.28 15.68 -26.21
N LYS A 372 -5.32 14.44 -26.69
CA LYS A 372 -6.50 13.88 -27.36
C LYS A 372 -7.46 13.14 -26.44
N VAL A 373 -7.10 12.97 -25.17
CA VAL A 373 -7.98 12.31 -24.21
C VAL A 373 -8.95 13.34 -23.61
N PRO A 374 -10.27 13.11 -23.56
CA PRO A 374 -11.21 14.02 -22.90
C PRO A 374 -10.90 14.15 -21.40
N ASN A 375 -11.11 15.33 -20.82
CA ASN A 375 -10.72 15.63 -19.45
C ASN A 375 -11.46 14.78 -18.40
N ASP A 376 -12.71 14.45 -18.66
CA ASP A 376 -13.57 13.62 -17.81
C ASP A 376 -13.36 12.10 -18.03
N LYS A 377 -12.59 11.72 -19.03
CA LYS A 377 -12.30 10.32 -19.42
C LYS A 377 -10.91 9.85 -19.00
N MET A 378 -10.20 10.63 -18.21
CA MET A 378 -8.89 10.26 -17.70
C MET A 378 -8.72 10.69 -16.25
N MET A 379 -8.03 9.84 -15.49
CA MET A 379 -7.62 10.10 -14.11
C MET A 379 -6.16 9.71 -13.92
N ILE A 380 -5.37 10.62 -13.37
CA ILE A 380 -3.97 10.40 -13.03
C ILE A 380 -3.83 10.23 -11.53
N ILE A 381 -3.28 9.11 -11.08
CA ILE A 381 -2.91 8.91 -9.68
C ILE A 381 -1.50 9.48 -9.51
N ASP A 382 -1.40 10.66 -8.94
CA ASP A 382 -0.11 11.33 -8.72
C ASP A 382 0.59 10.73 -7.51
N LEU A 383 1.46 9.76 -7.77
CA LEU A 383 2.16 9.00 -6.75
C LEU A 383 3.33 9.77 -6.15
N ALA A 384 3.67 9.40 -4.90
CA ALA A 384 4.91 9.75 -4.23
C ALA A 384 5.12 11.26 -3.96
N ASN A 385 4.06 11.98 -3.62
CA ASN A 385 4.17 13.36 -3.15
C ASN A 385 4.99 13.49 -1.84
N ASP A 386 5.17 12.40 -1.12
CA ASP A 386 6.01 12.27 0.08
C ASP A 386 7.50 11.99 -0.22
N TYR A 387 7.87 11.87 -1.51
CA TYR A 387 9.22 11.51 -1.93
C TYR A 387 9.93 12.56 -2.80
N PRO A 388 9.84 13.87 -2.47
CA PRO A 388 10.28 14.94 -3.36
C PRO A 388 11.81 15.04 -3.50
N LYS A 389 12.58 14.68 -2.47
CA LYS A 389 14.04 14.88 -2.47
C LYS A 389 14.80 13.92 -3.39
N TRP A 390 14.25 12.75 -3.67
CA TRP A 390 14.94 11.69 -4.38
C TRP A 390 14.48 11.54 -5.84
N VAL A 391 13.19 11.76 -6.08
CA VAL A 391 12.54 11.55 -7.37
C VAL A 391 12.31 12.86 -8.09
N TRP A 392 11.88 13.88 -7.36
CA TRP A 392 11.54 15.19 -7.92
C TRP A 392 12.63 16.21 -7.63
N HIS A 393 13.72 16.17 -8.32
CA HIS A 393 14.87 17.05 -8.06
C HIS A 393 14.54 18.55 -8.01
N THR A 394 13.33 18.98 -8.40
CA THR A 394 12.93 20.38 -8.47
C THR A 394 11.62 20.68 -7.76
N GLU A 395 10.49 20.12 -8.22
CA GLU A 395 9.14 20.43 -7.74
C GLU A 395 8.23 19.20 -7.89
N LEU A 396 7.11 19.17 -7.16
CA LEU A 396 6.10 18.12 -7.26
C LEU A 396 5.52 18.03 -8.67
N THR A 397 5.30 16.82 -9.17
CA THR A 397 4.89 16.54 -10.55
C THR A 397 3.63 17.30 -10.95
N TRP A 398 2.59 17.29 -10.10
CA TRP A 398 1.35 18.02 -10.38
C TRP A 398 1.54 19.54 -10.50
N LYS A 399 2.50 20.13 -9.78
CA LYS A 399 2.81 21.56 -9.92
C LYS A 399 3.55 21.84 -11.23
N VAL A 400 4.53 21.01 -11.60
CA VAL A 400 5.24 21.11 -12.87
C VAL A 400 4.26 21.05 -14.04
N HIS A 401 3.22 20.23 -13.94
CA HIS A 401 2.26 19.99 -15.02
C HIS A 401 0.90 20.69 -14.83
N ASP A 402 0.84 21.79 -14.05
CA ASP A 402 -0.38 22.60 -13.85
C ASP A 402 -1.63 21.77 -13.56
N GLY A 403 -1.55 20.86 -12.58
CA GLY A 403 -2.66 19.97 -12.23
C GLY A 403 -3.11 19.11 -13.40
N TYR A 404 -2.12 18.65 -14.22
CA TYR A 404 -2.35 17.73 -15.34
C TYR A 404 -3.27 18.27 -16.44
N TYR A 405 -3.15 19.58 -16.74
CA TYR A 405 -3.81 20.21 -17.89
C TYR A 405 -5.31 19.97 -17.98
N GLY A 406 -6.00 19.93 -16.82
CA GLY A 406 -7.45 19.77 -16.70
C GLY A 406 -7.94 18.33 -16.61
N LYS A 407 -7.07 17.32 -16.68
CA LYS A 407 -7.44 15.93 -16.38
C LYS A 407 -7.81 15.76 -14.91
N GLN A 408 -8.68 14.79 -14.61
CA GLN A 408 -8.90 14.40 -13.22
C GLN A 408 -7.60 13.83 -12.64
N TRP A 409 -7.32 14.12 -11.37
CA TRP A 409 -6.16 13.54 -10.70
C TRP A 409 -6.39 13.36 -9.20
N VAL A 410 -5.61 12.45 -8.63
CA VAL A 410 -5.63 12.08 -7.22
C VAL A 410 -4.28 12.44 -6.61
N TYR A 411 -4.28 13.26 -5.56
CA TYR A 411 -3.09 13.52 -4.76
C TYR A 411 -2.75 12.27 -3.94
N SER A 412 -1.59 11.65 -4.13
CA SER A 412 -1.29 10.39 -3.48
C SER A 412 0.13 10.34 -2.93
N TYR A 413 0.30 9.54 -1.88
CA TYR A 413 1.57 9.22 -1.25
C TYR A 413 1.97 7.76 -1.52
N VAL A 414 3.27 7.46 -1.41
CA VAL A 414 3.82 6.09 -1.38
C VAL A 414 4.51 5.88 -0.02
N PRO A 415 3.76 5.68 1.05
CA PRO A 415 4.32 5.66 2.40
C PRO A 415 5.16 4.41 2.70
N ASN A 416 5.19 3.46 1.80
CA ASN A 416 5.98 2.23 1.92
C ASN A 416 6.48 1.74 0.56
N PHE A 417 7.75 1.37 0.48
CA PHE A 417 8.40 0.75 -0.67
C PHE A 417 8.79 -0.70 -0.35
N GLY A 418 8.41 -1.66 -1.21
CA GLY A 418 8.78 -3.08 -1.12
C GLY A 418 8.15 -3.85 0.04
N GLY A 419 7.20 -3.28 0.77
CA GLY A 419 6.64 -3.91 1.96
C GLY A 419 7.62 -4.01 3.14
N LYS A 420 8.65 -3.16 3.17
CA LYS A 420 9.63 -3.12 4.27
C LYS A 420 8.96 -2.77 5.60
N THR A 421 9.47 -3.32 6.68
CA THR A 421 8.86 -3.17 8.01
C THR A 421 9.64 -2.25 8.96
N LEU A 422 10.71 -1.63 8.49
CA LEU A 422 11.39 -0.58 9.25
C LEU A 422 10.48 0.64 9.39
N LEU A 423 10.49 1.28 10.57
CA LEU A 423 9.69 2.48 10.83
C LEU A 423 10.15 3.62 9.92
N THR A 424 9.23 4.18 9.16
CA THR A 424 9.48 5.28 8.21
C THR A 424 8.20 6.01 7.85
N GLY A 425 8.33 7.26 7.43
CA GLY A 425 7.24 8.12 6.99
C GLY A 425 7.53 9.58 7.31
N ASP A 426 6.87 10.52 6.65
CA ASP A 426 6.92 11.94 6.98
C ASP A 426 5.54 12.41 7.48
N MET A 427 5.29 12.20 8.77
CA MET A 427 4.01 12.58 9.37
C MET A 427 3.71 14.08 9.24
N ASN A 428 4.74 14.94 9.28
CA ASN A 428 4.56 16.39 9.13
C ASN A 428 4.08 16.76 7.73
N MET A 429 4.55 16.04 6.70
CA MET A 429 4.05 16.20 5.33
C MET A 429 2.64 15.61 5.18
N TYR A 430 2.42 14.41 5.71
CA TYR A 430 1.11 13.74 5.62
C TYR A 430 -0.02 14.57 6.24
N ALA A 431 0.24 15.23 7.35
CA ALA A 431 -0.75 16.05 8.06
C ALA A 431 -1.21 17.30 7.31
N LYS A 432 -0.58 17.70 6.19
CA LYS A 432 -0.89 18.98 5.53
C LYS A 432 -0.84 18.99 4.00
N GLY A 433 -0.01 18.13 3.38
CA GLY A 433 0.34 18.28 1.96
C GLY A 433 -0.88 18.26 1.03
N SER A 434 -1.85 17.37 1.25
CA SER A 434 -3.06 17.30 0.43
C SER A 434 -4.00 18.50 0.67
N ALA A 435 -4.08 19.00 1.90
CA ALA A 435 -4.86 20.21 2.21
C ALA A 435 -4.26 21.47 1.56
N GLU A 436 -2.92 21.56 1.52
CA GLU A 436 -2.24 22.64 0.79
C GLU A 436 -2.54 22.57 -0.72
N ALA A 437 -2.59 21.36 -1.30
CA ALA A 437 -2.93 21.17 -2.71
C ALA A 437 -4.35 21.65 -3.06
N LEU A 438 -5.34 21.49 -2.17
CA LEU A 438 -6.73 21.94 -2.39
C LEU A 438 -6.85 23.46 -2.65
N THR A 439 -5.95 24.25 -2.10
CA THR A 439 -5.95 25.71 -2.21
C THR A 439 -4.93 26.27 -3.19
N HIS A 440 -4.05 25.41 -3.75
CA HIS A 440 -2.98 25.83 -4.63
C HIS A 440 -3.51 26.30 -6.01
N PRO A 441 -2.96 27.38 -6.60
CA PRO A 441 -3.39 27.87 -7.92
C PRO A 441 -3.32 26.82 -9.04
N SER A 442 -2.31 25.96 -9.02
CA SER A 442 -2.09 24.89 -10.02
C SER A 442 -2.81 23.58 -9.68
N LYS A 443 -3.78 23.57 -8.75
CA LYS A 443 -4.49 22.32 -8.37
C LYS A 443 -5.24 21.66 -9.52
N GLY A 444 -5.58 22.43 -10.58
CA GLY A 444 -6.35 21.92 -11.70
C GLY A 444 -7.64 21.23 -11.27
N ASN A 445 -7.89 20.05 -11.83
CA ASN A 445 -9.05 19.21 -11.50
C ASN A 445 -8.69 18.11 -10.48
N LEU A 446 -8.25 18.52 -9.29
CA LEU A 446 -8.00 17.62 -8.16
C LEU A 446 -9.32 17.02 -7.65
N VAL A 447 -9.53 15.73 -7.83
CA VAL A 447 -10.78 15.03 -7.45
C VAL A 447 -10.61 14.03 -6.33
N GLY A 448 -9.37 13.70 -5.95
CA GLY A 448 -9.14 12.64 -4.98
C GLY A 448 -7.88 12.83 -4.14
N PHE A 449 -7.87 12.08 -3.05
CA PHE A 449 -6.72 11.89 -2.16
C PHE A 449 -6.48 10.41 -1.95
N GLY A 450 -5.24 9.99 -1.68
CA GLY A 450 -5.01 8.59 -1.39
C GLY A 450 -3.59 8.23 -1.00
N SER A 451 -3.38 6.93 -0.89
CA SER A 451 -2.07 6.34 -0.69
C SER A 451 -1.88 5.09 -1.56
N ALA A 452 -0.69 4.95 -2.10
CA ALA A 452 -0.27 3.90 -3.00
C ALA A 452 0.94 3.12 -2.44
N PRO A 453 0.84 2.52 -1.24
CA PRO A 453 1.95 1.76 -0.66
C PRO A 453 2.28 0.54 -1.52
N GLU A 454 3.55 0.26 -1.74
CA GLU A 454 3.94 -1.00 -2.39
C GLU A 454 3.69 -2.22 -1.52
N GLY A 455 3.65 -2.04 -0.19
CA GLY A 455 3.23 -3.06 0.77
C GLY A 455 2.53 -2.44 1.96
N ILE A 456 1.58 -3.17 2.53
CA ILE A 456 0.78 -2.80 3.70
C ILE A 456 1.06 -3.75 4.88
N GLU A 457 0.30 -3.64 5.96
CA GLU A 457 0.53 -4.33 7.23
C GLU A 457 1.84 -3.85 7.91
N ASN A 458 2.09 -2.54 7.89
CA ASN A 458 3.22 -1.86 8.52
C ASN A 458 2.83 -0.42 8.89
N ASN A 459 3.54 0.19 9.83
CA ASN A 459 3.39 1.61 10.17
C ASN A 459 1.94 2.09 10.37
N ASP A 460 1.13 1.36 11.17
CA ASP A 460 -0.31 1.66 11.42
C ASP A 460 -0.61 3.14 11.61
N VAL A 461 0.24 3.86 12.36
CA VAL A 461 0.06 5.30 12.68
C VAL A 461 0.02 6.18 11.44
N VAL A 462 0.78 5.82 10.40
CA VAL A 462 0.82 6.56 9.13
C VAL A 462 -0.51 6.42 8.40
N TYR A 463 -1.04 5.22 8.31
CA TYR A 463 -2.29 4.96 7.59
C TYR A 463 -3.52 5.51 8.30
N GLU A 464 -3.52 5.52 9.64
CA GLU A 464 -4.54 6.22 10.43
C GLU A 464 -4.56 7.72 10.13
N LEU A 465 -3.39 8.36 10.10
CA LEU A 465 -3.28 9.78 9.75
C LEU A 465 -3.75 10.05 8.32
N LEU A 466 -3.36 9.20 7.37
CA LEU A 466 -3.76 9.33 5.97
C LEU A 466 -5.28 9.15 5.79
N ALA A 467 -5.90 8.24 6.54
CA ALA A 467 -7.35 8.06 6.53
C ALA A 467 -8.07 9.34 7.00
N ASP A 468 -7.62 9.94 8.09
CA ASP A 468 -8.18 11.20 8.59
C ASP A 468 -7.96 12.37 7.61
N MET A 469 -6.80 12.42 6.93
CA MET A 469 -6.53 13.44 5.90
C MET A 469 -7.45 13.32 4.68
N GLY A 470 -7.94 12.12 4.34
CA GLY A 470 -8.95 11.92 3.30
C GLY A 470 -10.30 12.62 3.57
N TRP A 471 -10.52 13.06 4.79
CA TRP A 471 -11.73 13.74 5.24
C TRP A 471 -11.48 15.16 5.77
N SER A 472 -10.25 15.68 5.62
CA SER A 472 -9.86 16.99 6.08
C SER A 472 -9.54 17.93 4.93
N ASP A 473 -10.07 19.15 4.95
CA ASP A 473 -9.71 20.26 4.07
C ASP A 473 -8.61 21.16 4.67
N LYS A 474 -8.08 20.78 5.83
CA LYS A 474 -7.09 21.54 6.60
C LYS A 474 -5.96 20.64 7.10
N ALA A 475 -4.84 21.26 7.43
CA ALA A 475 -3.79 20.59 8.15
C ALA A 475 -4.29 20.08 9.53
N ILE A 476 -3.87 18.87 9.87
CA ILE A 476 -4.15 18.23 11.17
C ILE A 476 -3.08 18.68 12.17
N ASP A 477 -3.50 19.12 13.37
CA ASP A 477 -2.59 19.31 14.50
C ASP A 477 -2.12 17.95 15.02
N LEU A 478 -0.85 17.64 14.79
CA LEU A 478 -0.28 16.34 15.13
C LEU A 478 -0.15 16.09 16.63
N ASP A 479 -0.03 17.12 17.47
CA ASP A 479 0.06 16.94 18.91
C ASP A 479 -1.29 16.52 19.52
N GLU A 480 -2.37 17.15 19.10
CA GLU A 480 -3.73 16.77 19.50
C GLU A 480 -4.13 15.40 18.88
N TRP A 481 -3.74 15.19 17.63
CA TRP A 481 -4.02 13.96 16.93
C TRP A 481 -3.33 12.75 17.56
N LEU A 482 -2.02 12.86 17.90
CA LEU A 482 -1.26 11.80 18.58
C LEU A 482 -1.83 11.50 19.96
N ALA A 483 -2.26 12.51 20.72
CA ALA A 483 -2.91 12.30 22.02
C ALA A 483 -4.21 11.49 21.87
N THR A 484 -4.99 11.77 20.83
CA THR A 484 -6.21 11.03 20.50
C THR A 484 -5.89 9.61 20.02
N TYR A 485 -4.91 9.46 19.14
CA TYR A 485 -4.41 8.17 18.65
C TYR A 485 -3.97 7.27 19.79
N CYS A 486 -3.08 7.73 20.66
CA CYS A 486 -2.59 6.96 21.82
C CYS A 486 -3.75 6.55 22.75
N THR A 487 -4.69 7.47 23.00
CA THR A 487 -5.85 7.19 23.87
C THR A 487 -6.71 6.05 23.29
N ASN A 488 -6.97 6.06 21.98
CA ASN A 488 -7.75 5.01 21.32
C ASN A 488 -6.97 3.70 21.20
N ARG A 489 -5.68 3.81 20.86
CA ARG A 489 -4.83 2.64 20.63
C ARG A 489 -4.58 1.82 21.89
N TYR A 490 -4.39 2.47 23.03
CA TYR A 490 -4.01 1.81 24.28
C TYR A 490 -5.12 1.78 25.34
N GLY A 491 -6.25 2.41 25.08
CA GLY A 491 -7.41 2.41 26.00
C GLY A 491 -7.37 3.49 27.08
N GLY A 492 -6.51 4.48 26.96
CA GLY A 492 -6.46 5.62 27.89
C GLY A 492 -5.35 6.62 27.58
N TYR A 493 -5.53 7.85 28.05
CA TYR A 493 -4.52 8.90 27.92
C TYR A 493 -3.33 8.64 28.88
N ASP A 494 -2.12 8.87 28.38
CA ASP A 494 -0.88 8.77 29.14
C ASP A 494 0.20 9.70 28.57
N ASP A 495 0.81 10.51 29.44
CA ASP A 495 1.82 11.48 29.03
C ASP A 495 3.09 10.82 28.45
N ASN A 496 3.52 9.68 29.01
CA ASN A 496 4.69 8.95 28.51
C ASN A 496 4.44 8.42 27.10
N LEU A 497 3.26 7.84 26.85
CA LEU A 497 2.89 7.36 25.53
C LEU A 497 2.80 8.50 24.50
N CYS A 498 2.19 9.63 24.89
CA CYS A 498 2.12 10.80 24.00
C CYS A 498 3.53 11.35 23.71
N GLN A 499 4.41 11.41 24.69
CA GLN A 499 5.79 11.86 24.51
C GLN A 499 6.59 10.87 23.65
N ALA A 500 6.45 9.57 23.90
CA ALA A 500 7.08 8.52 23.10
C ALA A 500 6.72 8.67 21.58
N TRP A 501 5.44 8.85 21.26
CA TRP A 501 5.03 9.05 19.88
C TRP A 501 5.46 10.40 19.29
N LYS A 502 5.61 11.47 20.09
CA LYS A 502 6.24 12.72 19.65
C LYS A 502 7.71 12.54 19.31
N ASP A 503 8.45 11.76 20.12
CA ASP A 503 9.84 11.45 19.84
C ASP A 503 9.99 10.52 18.61
N LEU A 504 9.10 9.56 18.41
CA LEU A 504 9.05 8.75 17.19
C LEU A 504 8.72 9.59 15.95
N ARG A 505 7.79 10.57 16.06
CA ARG A 505 7.50 11.53 14.99
C ARG A 505 8.71 12.37 14.63
N GLY A 506 9.49 12.80 15.64
CA GLY A 506 10.70 13.60 15.46
C GLY A 506 11.91 12.80 14.98
N SER A 507 11.81 11.49 14.88
CA SER A 507 12.88 10.57 14.47
C SER A 507 12.45 9.63 13.35
N ALA A 508 11.97 8.44 13.65
CA ALA A 508 11.59 7.41 12.67
C ALA A 508 10.54 7.88 11.67
N TYR A 509 9.62 8.77 12.08
CA TYR A 509 8.54 9.30 11.24
C TYR A 509 8.75 10.78 10.84
N SER A 510 10.00 11.24 10.83
CA SER A 510 10.37 12.60 10.39
C SER A 510 10.63 12.70 8.88
N SER A 511 10.85 11.59 8.22
CA SER A 511 11.15 11.51 6.77
C SER A 511 10.76 10.15 6.21
N LEU A 512 10.43 10.13 4.92
CA LEU A 512 10.25 8.90 4.15
C LEU A 512 11.57 8.48 3.51
N TYR A 513 11.89 7.20 3.61
CA TYR A 513 13.01 6.57 2.92
C TYR A 513 12.51 5.47 1.98
N SER A 514 13.06 5.38 0.77
CA SER A 514 12.71 4.32 -0.19
C SER A 514 13.39 3.00 0.11
N TYR A 515 14.54 3.04 0.78
CA TYR A 515 15.32 1.86 1.17
C TYR A 515 15.54 1.79 2.69
N PRO A 516 14.46 1.83 3.53
CA PRO A 516 14.62 1.76 4.97
C PRO A 516 14.94 0.32 5.38
N ARG A 517 16.21 0.03 5.61
CA ARG A 517 16.70 -1.28 6.03
C ARG A 517 18.02 -1.16 6.78
N TYR A 518 18.29 -2.12 7.64
CA TYR A 518 19.56 -2.22 8.33
C TYR A 518 20.64 -2.81 7.43
N LEU A 519 21.91 -2.46 7.68
CA LEU A 519 23.04 -3.06 6.94
C LEU A 519 23.12 -4.57 7.11
N TRP A 520 22.80 -5.08 8.30
CA TRP A 520 22.80 -6.53 8.56
C TRP A 520 21.74 -7.31 7.76
N GLN A 521 20.76 -6.63 7.17
CA GLN A 521 19.79 -7.26 6.26
C GLN A 521 20.34 -7.46 4.84
N THR A 522 21.50 -6.90 4.54
CA THR A 522 22.11 -6.96 3.22
C THR A 522 23.54 -7.47 3.32
N VAL A 523 24.06 -8.03 2.25
CA VAL A 523 25.48 -8.39 2.10
C VAL A 523 26.18 -7.45 1.11
N VAL A 524 25.45 -6.48 0.59
CA VAL A 524 25.97 -5.53 -0.41
C VAL A 524 26.77 -4.44 0.31
N THR A 525 28.02 -4.28 -0.10
CA THR A 525 28.93 -3.21 0.39
C THR A 525 28.60 -1.85 -0.17
N ASP A 526 27.63 -1.72 -1.08
CA ASP A 526 27.22 -0.44 -1.65
C ASP A 526 26.38 0.37 -0.66
N THR A 527 27.05 1.16 0.16
CA THR A 527 26.43 2.04 1.16
C THR A 527 25.51 3.11 0.56
N ARG A 528 25.55 3.36 -0.75
CA ARG A 528 24.69 4.33 -1.44
C ARG A 528 23.21 3.91 -1.48
N ARG A 529 22.93 2.60 -1.33
CA ARG A 529 21.57 2.04 -1.28
C ARG A 529 21.04 1.86 0.15
N HIS A 530 21.74 2.35 1.16
CA HIS A 530 21.35 2.25 2.55
C HIS A 530 20.92 3.63 3.06
N SER A 531 19.66 3.95 2.93
CA SER A 531 19.06 5.00 3.72
C SER A 531 18.61 4.42 5.04
N MET A 532 19.40 4.64 6.08
CA MET A 532 18.92 4.43 7.44
C MET A 532 17.88 5.51 7.74
N THR A 533 16.77 5.12 8.30
CA THR A 533 15.91 6.07 9.01
C THR A 533 16.72 6.72 10.12
N ASP A 534 16.35 7.93 10.53
CA ASP A 534 17.00 8.63 11.65
C ASP A 534 16.67 7.94 12.98
N LEU A 535 17.13 6.68 13.13
CA LEU A 535 17.08 5.93 14.38
C LEU A 535 18.22 6.43 15.30
N ASN A 536 18.09 7.67 15.70
CA ASN A 536 19.02 8.45 16.49
C ASN A 536 18.68 8.37 17.99
N ASP A 537 19.35 9.18 18.82
CA ASP A 537 19.12 9.22 20.27
C ASP A 537 17.66 9.54 20.62
N GLN A 538 16.96 10.35 19.81
CA GLN A 538 15.54 10.66 20.02
C GLN A 538 14.65 9.43 19.81
N PHE A 539 14.94 8.60 18.79
CA PHE A 539 14.27 7.32 18.61
C PHE A 539 14.46 6.40 19.83
N PHE A 540 15.71 6.24 20.28
CA PHE A 540 16.00 5.39 21.42
C PHE A 540 15.29 5.87 22.71
N LYS A 541 15.27 7.19 22.93
CA LYS A 541 14.55 7.81 24.04
C LYS A 541 13.04 7.55 23.93
N GLY A 542 12.43 7.75 22.76
CA GLY A 542 11.01 7.52 22.55
C GLY A 542 10.59 6.07 22.84
N VAL A 543 11.41 5.09 22.44
CA VAL A 543 11.15 3.68 22.77
C VAL A 543 11.25 3.42 24.29
N GLN A 544 12.23 4.02 24.98
CA GLN A 544 12.35 3.87 26.44
C GLN A 544 11.14 4.49 27.16
N GLU A 545 10.67 5.66 26.74
CA GLU A 545 9.48 6.31 27.29
C GLU A 545 8.20 5.49 27.04
N PHE A 546 8.10 4.83 25.90
CA PHE A 546 6.99 3.91 25.62
C PHE A 546 6.90 2.81 26.69
N PHE A 547 8.02 2.21 27.05
CA PHE A 547 8.05 1.15 28.07
C PHE A 547 7.80 1.64 29.52
N ALA A 548 7.90 2.93 29.80
CA ALA A 548 7.48 3.49 31.09
C ALA A 548 5.97 3.29 31.35
N ALA A 549 5.17 3.17 30.31
CA ALA A 549 3.73 2.91 30.38
C ALA A 549 3.36 1.41 30.48
N ALA A 550 4.33 0.49 30.33
CA ALA A 550 4.07 -0.96 30.33
C ALA A 550 3.33 -1.49 31.59
N PRO A 551 3.60 -1.00 32.81
CA PRO A 551 2.87 -1.46 33.99
C PRO A 551 1.35 -1.21 33.94
N LYS A 552 0.92 -0.20 33.18
CA LYS A 552 -0.49 0.19 33.05
C LYS A 552 -1.15 -0.41 31.82
N TYR A 553 -0.46 -0.45 30.69
CA TYR A 553 -1.04 -0.78 29.38
C TYR A 553 -0.54 -2.10 28.78
N GLY A 554 0.39 -2.80 29.46
CA GLY A 554 1.05 -3.99 28.94
C GLY A 554 0.11 -5.14 28.56
N GLU A 555 -1.13 -5.15 29.05
CA GLU A 555 -2.14 -6.14 28.68
C GLU A 555 -3.02 -5.73 27.50
N ALA A 556 -3.01 -4.45 27.07
CA ALA A 556 -3.79 -3.99 25.94
C ALA A 556 -3.27 -4.58 24.62
N THR A 557 -4.18 -5.04 23.77
CA THR A 557 -3.86 -5.77 22.52
C THR A 557 -2.87 -5.01 21.63
N LEU A 558 -3.15 -3.74 21.34
CA LEU A 558 -2.28 -2.94 20.48
C LEU A 558 -1.01 -2.47 21.17
N TYR A 559 -1.01 -2.35 22.50
CA TYR A 559 0.22 -2.10 23.25
C TYR A 559 1.20 -3.29 23.13
N LYS A 560 0.69 -4.53 23.21
CA LYS A 560 1.51 -5.73 23.04
C LYS A 560 2.15 -5.80 21.65
N ALA A 561 1.38 -5.48 20.61
CA ALA A 561 1.89 -5.45 19.25
C ALA A 561 3.00 -4.39 19.09
N ASP A 562 2.75 -3.14 19.54
CA ASP A 562 3.74 -2.07 19.46
C ASP A 562 4.96 -2.34 20.33
N ALA A 563 4.80 -2.91 21.52
CA ALA A 563 5.91 -3.21 22.42
C ALA A 563 6.94 -4.16 21.77
N VAL A 564 6.48 -5.25 21.16
CA VAL A 564 7.41 -6.19 20.49
C VAL A 564 7.99 -5.60 19.21
N LEU A 565 7.22 -4.81 18.45
CA LEU A 565 7.69 -4.13 17.26
C LEU A 565 8.76 -3.09 17.59
N LEU A 566 8.47 -2.15 18.51
CA LEU A 566 9.39 -1.08 18.87
C LEU A 566 10.67 -1.62 19.52
N ALA A 567 10.56 -2.63 20.39
CA ALA A 567 11.74 -3.28 20.96
C ALA A 567 12.57 -4.00 19.88
N ALA A 568 11.95 -4.71 18.95
CA ALA A 568 12.67 -5.37 17.86
C ALA A 568 13.40 -4.34 16.97
N GLN A 569 12.75 -3.23 16.64
CA GLN A 569 13.38 -2.12 15.88
C GLN A 569 14.54 -1.49 16.67
N TYR A 570 14.38 -1.28 17.96
CA TYR A 570 15.44 -0.80 18.85
C TYR A 570 16.65 -1.74 18.85
N VAL A 571 16.41 -3.03 19.03
CA VAL A 571 17.44 -4.09 18.98
C VAL A 571 18.11 -4.15 17.61
N GLY A 572 17.33 -4.09 16.55
CA GLY A 572 17.85 -4.07 15.16
C GLY A 572 18.80 -2.90 14.90
N ALA A 573 18.46 -1.70 15.42
CA ALA A 573 19.31 -0.52 15.31
C ALA A 573 20.62 -0.66 16.13
N LYS A 574 20.54 -1.21 17.35
CA LYS A 574 21.74 -1.52 18.15
C LYS A 574 22.62 -2.59 17.50
N ALA A 575 22.01 -3.61 16.90
CA ALA A 575 22.73 -4.61 16.13
C ALA A 575 23.43 -4.00 14.89
N ASP A 576 22.81 -3.02 14.23
CA ASP A 576 23.41 -2.33 13.07
C ASP A 576 24.65 -1.52 13.46
N ILE A 577 24.64 -0.87 14.63
CA ILE A 577 25.82 -0.18 15.17
C ILE A 577 26.98 -1.16 15.36
N LEU A 578 26.74 -2.33 15.93
CA LEU A 578 27.76 -3.37 16.12
C LEU A 578 28.21 -3.97 14.79
N TYR A 579 27.29 -4.16 13.85
CA TYR A 579 27.60 -4.68 12.53
C TYR A 579 28.52 -3.74 11.75
N ARG A 580 28.29 -2.43 11.81
CA ARG A 580 29.21 -1.41 11.27
C ARG A 580 30.61 -1.49 11.88
N LYS A 581 30.68 -1.72 13.20
CA LYS A 581 31.97 -1.95 13.87
C LYS A 581 32.64 -3.24 13.41
N ALA A 582 31.86 -4.31 13.17
CA ALA A 582 32.40 -5.56 12.61
C ALA A 582 32.94 -5.38 11.20
N LEU A 583 32.21 -4.70 10.31
CA LEU A 583 32.67 -4.42 8.94
C LEU A 583 33.93 -3.54 8.93
N HIS A 584 34.00 -2.54 9.80
CA HIS A 584 35.19 -1.70 9.92
C HIS A 584 36.40 -2.51 10.43
N ALA A 585 36.23 -3.36 11.43
CA ALA A 585 37.29 -4.22 11.93
C ALA A 585 37.77 -5.21 10.86
N ASP A 586 36.87 -5.75 10.07
CA ASP A 586 37.19 -6.68 8.96
C ASP A 586 38.02 -5.95 7.90
N SER A 587 37.61 -4.75 7.49
CA SER A 587 38.38 -3.92 6.52
C SER A 587 39.80 -3.59 6.97
N LEU A 588 40.07 -3.61 8.28
CA LEU A 588 41.40 -3.40 8.88
C LEU A 588 42.15 -4.74 9.15
N GLY A 589 41.61 -5.89 8.75
CA GLY A 589 42.18 -7.20 9.04
C GLY A 589 42.12 -7.62 10.53
N GLN A 590 41.32 -6.94 11.34
CA GLN A 590 41.16 -7.20 12.79
C GLN A 590 40.13 -8.31 13.01
N HIS A 591 40.38 -9.51 12.50
CA HIS A 591 39.41 -10.62 12.46
C HIS A 591 38.88 -11.08 13.82
N ILE A 592 39.64 -10.90 14.92
CA ILE A 592 39.15 -11.23 16.27
C ILE A 592 38.08 -10.24 16.68
N VAL A 593 38.32 -8.93 16.50
CA VAL A 593 37.36 -7.87 16.83
C VAL A 593 36.11 -7.97 15.97
N CYS A 594 36.29 -8.26 14.69
CA CYS A 594 35.18 -8.54 13.76
C CYS A 594 34.28 -9.67 14.32
N ARG A 595 34.86 -10.84 14.62
CA ARG A 595 34.11 -11.99 15.15
C ARG A 595 33.40 -11.69 16.48
N GLN A 596 34.04 -10.95 17.38
CA GLN A 596 33.44 -10.56 18.66
C GLN A 596 32.20 -9.69 18.45
N ASN A 597 32.27 -8.73 17.55
CA ASN A 597 31.10 -7.89 17.22
C ASN A 597 30.01 -8.71 16.53
N LEU A 598 30.34 -9.56 15.57
CA LEU A 598 29.38 -10.45 14.90
C LEU A 598 28.65 -11.38 15.87
N TYR A 599 29.34 -11.95 16.84
CA TYR A 599 28.70 -12.78 17.87
C TYR A 599 27.62 -12.00 18.62
N ARG A 600 27.91 -10.75 19.02
CA ARG A 600 26.94 -9.88 19.67
C ARG A 600 25.78 -9.47 18.74
N VAL A 601 26.09 -9.22 17.48
CA VAL A 601 25.04 -8.97 16.45
C VAL A 601 24.05 -10.13 16.38
N PHE A 602 24.57 -11.36 16.28
CA PHE A 602 23.71 -12.55 16.19
C PHE A 602 22.86 -12.75 17.45
N ASP A 603 23.42 -12.56 18.64
CA ASP A 603 22.67 -12.63 19.90
C ASP A 603 21.52 -11.60 19.94
N LEU A 604 21.78 -10.35 19.53
CA LEU A 604 20.74 -9.31 19.46
C LEU A 604 19.67 -9.65 18.42
N LEU A 605 20.07 -10.12 17.24
CA LEU A 605 19.12 -10.50 16.19
C LEU A 605 18.25 -11.68 16.59
N GLU A 606 18.77 -12.67 17.33
CA GLU A 606 17.98 -13.77 17.89
C GLU A 606 16.94 -13.26 18.92
N LYS A 607 17.30 -12.27 19.74
CA LYS A 607 16.34 -11.61 20.65
C LYS A 607 15.23 -10.89 19.87
N ALA A 608 15.58 -10.13 18.82
CA ALA A 608 14.61 -9.45 17.95
C ALA A 608 13.68 -10.44 17.25
N ASP A 609 14.22 -11.53 16.69
CA ASP A 609 13.44 -12.60 16.06
C ASP A 609 12.40 -13.16 17.03
N ARG A 610 12.83 -13.45 18.26
CA ARG A 610 11.96 -14.03 19.29
C ARG A 610 10.88 -13.07 19.79
N LEU A 611 11.17 -11.76 19.89
CA LEU A 611 10.15 -10.75 20.19
C LEU A 611 9.06 -10.73 19.15
N LEU A 612 9.43 -10.68 17.85
CA LEU A 612 8.50 -10.63 16.73
C LEU A 612 7.68 -11.93 16.56
N ALA A 613 8.06 -13.04 17.21
CA ALA A 613 7.24 -14.25 17.21
C ALA A 613 5.83 -14.04 17.79
N SER A 614 5.64 -12.98 18.59
CA SER A 614 4.33 -12.59 19.14
C SER A 614 3.65 -11.49 18.34
N HIS A 615 4.29 -10.94 17.29
CA HIS A 615 3.69 -9.88 16.49
C HIS A 615 2.60 -10.46 15.55
N PRO A 616 1.46 -9.79 15.36
CA PRO A 616 0.36 -10.33 14.57
C PRO A 616 0.65 -10.45 13.06
N THR A 617 1.51 -9.58 12.50
CA THR A 617 1.79 -9.52 11.07
C THR A 617 3.23 -9.84 10.69
N ASP A 618 4.23 -9.47 11.50
CA ASP A 618 5.65 -9.52 11.14
C ASP A 618 6.26 -10.92 11.33
N ARG A 619 5.73 -11.90 10.58
CA ARG A 619 6.07 -13.31 10.70
C ARG A 619 6.20 -14.00 9.35
N LEU A 620 7.32 -14.70 9.15
CA LEU A 620 7.60 -15.47 7.94
C LEU A 620 6.66 -16.67 7.78
N ASP A 621 6.36 -17.40 8.87
CA ASP A 621 5.49 -18.58 8.83
C ASP A 621 4.10 -18.25 8.25
N ARG A 622 3.51 -17.12 8.64
CA ARG A 622 2.23 -16.63 8.11
C ARG A 622 2.29 -16.37 6.60
N TRP A 623 3.36 -15.75 6.12
CA TRP A 623 3.57 -15.47 4.70
C TRP A 623 3.71 -16.76 3.88
N ILE A 624 4.49 -17.72 4.39
CA ILE A 624 4.69 -19.03 3.76
C ILE A 624 3.40 -19.87 3.78
N GLU A 625 2.65 -19.86 4.88
CA GLU A 625 1.38 -20.57 4.98
C GLU A 625 0.37 -20.06 3.94
N LEU A 626 0.23 -18.74 3.79
CA LEU A 626 -0.63 -18.16 2.76
C LEU A 626 -0.21 -18.60 1.35
N ALA A 627 1.09 -18.61 1.05
CA ALA A 627 1.60 -19.05 -0.25
C ALA A 627 1.28 -20.54 -0.50
N ARG A 628 1.60 -21.41 0.44
CA ARG A 628 1.37 -22.85 0.34
C ARG A 628 -0.10 -23.22 0.23
N ASN A 629 -1.01 -22.47 0.88
CA ASN A 629 -2.44 -22.72 0.83
C ASN A 629 -3.05 -22.46 -0.55
N ASN A 630 -2.37 -21.74 -1.43
CA ASN A 630 -2.77 -21.56 -2.83
C ASN A 630 -2.36 -22.73 -3.74
N GLY A 631 -1.46 -23.61 -3.31
CA GLY A 631 -1.05 -24.78 -4.08
C GLY A 631 -2.00 -25.97 -3.88
N THR A 632 -2.32 -26.68 -4.96
CA THR A 632 -3.20 -27.86 -4.96
C THR A 632 -2.42 -29.17 -4.86
N THR A 633 -1.15 -29.18 -5.27
CA THR A 633 -0.22 -30.32 -5.16
C THR A 633 0.97 -29.96 -4.27
N PRO A 634 1.71 -30.98 -3.76
CA PRO A 634 2.93 -30.71 -3.00
C PRO A 634 3.93 -29.84 -3.78
N GLU A 635 4.12 -30.12 -5.06
CA GLU A 635 5.04 -29.41 -5.95
C GLU A 635 4.60 -27.94 -6.16
N GLU A 636 3.30 -27.69 -6.29
CA GLU A 636 2.78 -26.32 -6.34
C GLU A 636 2.98 -25.57 -5.03
N LYS A 637 2.75 -26.23 -3.89
CA LYS A 637 2.98 -25.65 -2.57
C LYS A 637 4.45 -25.25 -2.37
N ASP A 638 5.37 -26.10 -2.76
CA ASP A 638 6.81 -25.84 -2.66
C ASP A 638 7.24 -24.72 -3.61
N ARG A 639 6.67 -24.67 -4.82
CA ARG A 639 6.92 -23.60 -5.79
C ARG A 639 6.40 -22.24 -5.29
N TYR A 640 5.16 -22.16 -4.78
CA TYR A 640 4.63 -20.92 -4.25
C TYR A 640 5.35 -20.44 -2.99
N GLU A 641 5.85 -21.37 -2.16
CA GLU A 641 6.74 -21.02 -1.06
C GLU A 641 8.07 -20.43 -1.58
N ALA A 642 8.68 -21.02 -2.60
CA ALA A 642 9.92 -20.53 -3.18
C ALA A 642 9.72 -19.14 -3.80
N ASP A 643 8.63 -18.94 -4.58
CA ASP A 643 8.23 -17.66 -5.17
C ASP A 643 8.05 -16.58 -4.06
N ALA A 644 7.34 -16.92 -2.99
CA ALA A 644 7.12 -16.04 -1.85
C ALA A 644 8.40 -15.66 -1.11
N LYS A 645 9.33 -16.60 -0.91
CA LYS A 645 10.62 -16.37 -0.27
C LYS A 645 11.53 -15.52 -1.14
N ARG A 646 11.61 -15.84 -2.45
CA ARG A 646 12.42 -15.11 -3.41
C ARG A 646 12.06 -13.65 -3.45
N LEU A 647 10.79 -13.30 -3.51
CA LEU A 647 10.32 -11.92 -3.56
C LEU A 647 10.84 -11.05 -2.41
N ILE A 648 10.90 -11.61 -1.18
CA ILE A 648 11.29 -10.88 0.03
C ILE A 648 12.77 -11.02 0.41
N THR A 649 13.57 -11.67 -0.43
CA THR A 649 15.01 -11.90 -0.21
C THR A 649 15.83 -11.60 -1.46
N THR A 650 16.16 -12.60 -2.26
CA THR A 650 17.01 -12.47 -3.45
C THR A 650 16.34 -11.71 -4.59
N TRP A 651 15.04 -11.67 -4.62
CA TRP A 651 14.17 -11.01 -5.62
C TRP A 651 14.49 -11.45 -7.06
N GLY A 652 15.59 -10.97 -7.61
CA GLY A 652 16.11 -11.18 -8.96
C GLY A 652 16.58 -9.87 -9.61
N GLY A 653 17.44 -9.97 -10.61
CA GLY A 653 18.00 -8.81 -11.31
C GLY A 653 18.72 -7.84 -10.36
N TRP A 654 18.42 -6.54 -10.48
CA TRP A 654 18.98 -5.50 -9.60
C TRP A 654 18.19 -5.27 -8.30
N GLN A 655 17.16 -6.10 -8.05
CA GLN A 655 16.23 -5.90 -6.93
C GLN A 655 16.60 -6.72 -5.68
N GLU A 656 17.78 -7.34 -5.65
CA GLU A 656 18.27 -8.07 -4.48
C GLU A 656 18.11 -7.23 -3.20
N ASP A 657 17.55 -7.84 -2.16
CA ASP A 657 17.23 -7.21 -0.87
C ASP A 657 16.28 -6.01 -0.93
N TYR A 658 15.66 -5.71 -2.07
CA TYR A 658 14.75 -4.56 -2.18
C TYR A 658 13.61 -4.63 -1.16
N ALA A 659 13.01 -5.80 -0.99
CA ALA A 659 11.87 -6.04 -0.11
C ALA A 659 12.27 -6.58 1.28
N ALA A 660 13.48 -6.30 1.73
CA ALA A 660 14.00 -6.77 3.02
C ALA A 660 13.05 -6.41 4.18
N ARG A 661 12.68 -7.42 4.97
CA ARG A 661 11.74 -7.30 6.09
C ARG A 661 12.35 -7.76 7.39
N MET A 662 12.02 -7.08 8.47
CA MET A 662 12.40 -7.50 9.80
C MET A 662 11.27 -8.36 10.39
N TRP A 663 11.22 -9.63 9.99
CA TRP A 663 10.19 -10.57 10.42
C TRP A 663 10.78 -11.69 11.30
N ASN A 664 9.99 -12.14 12.27
CA ASN A 664 10.26 -13.40 12.94
C ASN A 664 10.41 -14.53 11.92
N GLY A 665 11.34 -15.43 12.15
CA GLY A 665 11.69 -16.51 11.24
C GLY A 665 12.59 -16.08 10.07
N LEU A 666 12.40 -14.91 9.49
CA LEU A 666 13.29 -14.39 8.44
C LEU A 666 14.64 -13.98 9.02
N ILE A 667 14.64 -13.37 10.22
CA ILE A 667 15.87 -13.00 10.91
C ILE A 667 16.69 -14.25 11.24
N SER A 668 16.08 -15.23 11.90
CA SER A 668 16.79 -16.42 12.39
C SER A 668 17.10 -17.45 11.31
N GLN A 669 16.24 -17.58 10.27
CA GLN A 669 16.40 -18.61 9.25
C GLN A 669 17.09 -18.11 7.97
N TYR A 670 17.12 -16.80 7.74
CA TYR A 670 17.75 -16.22 6.54
C TYR A 670 18.89 -15.26 6.88
N TYR A 671 18.63 -14.12 7.57
CA TYR A 671 19.68 -13.11 7.72
C TYR A 671 20.86 -13.57 8.57
N ILE A 672 20.64 -14.20 9.72
CA ILE A 672 21.75 -14.69 10.55
C ILE A 672 22.58 -15.75 9.82
N PRO A 673 22.01 -16.83 9.23
CA PRO A 673 22.78 -17.80 8.46
C PRO A 673 23.44 -17.20 7.21
N ARG A 674 22.76 -16.26 6.53
CA ARG A 674 23.32 -15.55 5.37
C ARG A 674 24.60 -14.79 5.75
N LEU A 675 24.58 -14.02 6.83
CA LEU A 675 25.75 -13.31 7.32
C LEU A 675 26.87 -14.25 7.75
N LYS A 676 26.55 -15.36 8.43
CA LYS A 676 27.53 -16.40 8.77
C LYS A 676 28.19 -16.97 7.51
N THR A 677 27.42 -17.22 6.46
CA THR A 677 27.92 -17.71 5.17
C THR A 677 28.77 -16.65 4.47
N TYR A 678 28.35 -15.40 4.45
CA TYR A 678 29.08 -14.28 3.86
C TYR A 678 30.50 -14.12 4.44
N PHE A 679 30.65 -14.16 5.77
CA PHE A 679 31.96 -14.02 6.43
C PHE A 679 32.81 -15.31 6.38
N ALA A 680 32.27 -16.43 5.96
CA ALA A 680 32.96 -17.74 5.95
C ALA A 680 33.22 -18.29 4.54
N SER A 681 32.71 -17.67 3.47
CA SER A 681 32.75 -18.25 2.13
C SER A 681 32.98 -17.23 1.02
N THR A 682 33.01 -17.72 -0.24
CA THR A 682 33.08 -16.85 -1.42
C THR A 682 31.69 -16.35 -1.85
N PRO A 683 31.60 -15.28 -2.67
CA PRO A 683 30.32 -14.81 -3.21
C PRO A 683 29.51 -15.91 -3.91
N GLU A 684 30.14 -16.78 -4.68
CA GLU A 684 29.47 -17.88 -5.40
C GLU A 684 28.86 -18.92 -4.45
N LYS A 685 29.48 -19.17 -3.29
CA LYS A 685 28.94 -20.05 -2.27
C LYS A 685 27.79 -19.41 -1.52
N LEU A 686 27.82 -18.08 -1.36
CA LEU A 686 26.70 -17.34 -0.78
C LEU A 686 25.48 -17.43 -1.69
N GLU A 687 25.62 -17.14 -2.98
CA GLU A 687 24.55 -17.23 -3.97
C GLU A 687 23.93 -18.65 -4.02
N GLN A 688 24.77 -19.69 -4.00
CA GLN A 688 24.30 -21.08 -3.93
C GLN A 688 23.53 -21.37 -2.64
N TRP A 689 23.95 -20.80 -1.52
CA TRP A 689 23.26 -20.95 -0.24
C TRP A 689 21.90 -20.25 -0.26
N GLU A 690 21.83 -19.05 -0.81
CA GLU A 690 20.61 -18.27 -0.94
C GLU A 690 19.58 -18.99 -1.81
N GLU A 691 19.98 -19.48 -2.99
CA GLU A 691 19.10 -20.25 -3.87
C GLU A 691 18.63 -21.55 -3.21
N LYS A 692 19.49 -22.24 -2.49
CA LYS A 692 19.11 -23.43 -1.72
C LYS A 692 18.10 -23.07 -0.62
N TRP A 693 18.27 -21.96 0.08
CA TRP A 693 17.32 -21.52 1.10
C TRP A 693 15.96 -21.19 0.49
N VAL A 694 15.93 -20.51 -0.64
CA VAL A 694 14.70 -20.16 -1.36
C VAL A 694 13.93 -21.42 -1.75
N THR A 695 14.61 -22.41 -2.34
CA THR A 695 13.99 -23.61 -2.92
C THR A 695 13.74 -24.75 -1.92
N THR A 696 14.28 -24.68 -0.70
CA THR A 696 14.05 -25.68 0.34
C THR A 696 12.84 -25.31 1.20
N PRO A 697 11.81 -26.17 1.33
CA PRO A 697 10.66 -25.88 2.19
C PRO A 697 11.05 -25.51 3.62
N LEU A 698 10.42 -24.45 4.15
CA LEU A 698 10.71 -23.92 5.46
C LEU A 698 10.29 -24.92 6.56
N GLN A 699 11.23 -25.25 7.43
CA GLN A 699 10.96 -26.00 8.65
C GLN A 699 11.26 -25.11 9.84
N TYR A 700 10.25 -24.39 10.29
CA TYR A 700 10.37 -23.42 11.37
C TYR A 700 9.26 -23.61 12.40
N LYS A 701 9.61 -23.46 13.68
CA LYS A 701 8.65 -23.48 14.78
C LYS A 701 8.78 -22.18 15.57
N LEU A 702 7.66 -21.49 15.76
CA LEU A 702 7.58 -20.29 16.58
C LEU A 702 8.07 -20.55 18.02
N LYS A 703 8.87 -19.62 18.52
CA LYS A 703 9.40 -19.65 19.89
C LYS A 703 9.23 -18.28 20.55
N PRO A 704 7.99 -17.84 20.83
CA PRO A 704 7.76 -16.57 21.51
C PRO A 704 8.32 -16.60 22.94
N TYR A 705 8.45 -15.42 23.53
CA TYR A 705 8.65 -15.30 24.98
C TYR A 705 7.32 -15.57 25.71
N ASP A 706 7.38 -16.07 26.95
CA ASP A 706 6.20 -16.31 27.78
C ASP A 706 5.46 -15.00 28.10
N ASN A 707 6.24 -13.94 28.36
CA ASN A 707 5.71 -12.57 28.51
C ASN A 707 6.52 -11.62 27.62
N PRO A 708 6.09 -11.44 26.36
CA PRO A 708 6.87 -10.68 25.37
C PRO A 708 7.00 -9.18 25.73
N VAL A 709 6.01 -8.56 26.38
CA VAL A 709 6.09 -7.15 26.80
C VAL A 709 7.14 -6.96 27.91
N LYS A 710 7.15 -7.85 28.89
CA LYS A 710 8.14 -7.82 29.98
C LYS A 710 9.55 -8.03 29.44
N GLU A 711 9.74 -9.01 28.56
CA GLU A 711 11.05 -9.27 27.96
C GLU A 711 11.50 -8.11 27.07
N ALA A 712 10.61 -7.53 26.29
CA ALA A 712 10.89 -6.33 25.50
C ALA A 712 11.41 -5.18 26.37
N ALA A 713 10.75 -4.90 27.50
CA ALA A 713 11.16 -3.87 28.44
C ALA A 713 12.56 -4.15 29.05
N ILE A 714 12.83 -5.41 29.43
CA ILE A 714 14.12 -5.83 29.96
C ILE A 714 15.23 -5.62 28.91
N ILE A 715 15.01 -6.08 27.66
CA ILE A 715 15.99 -5.97 26.59
C ILE A 715 16.30 -4.50 26.26
N VAL A 716 15.28 -3.64 26.19
CA VAL A 716 15.47 -2.21 25.95
C VAL A 716 16.28 -1.55 27.06
N GLU A 717 16.00 -1.89 28.34
CA GLU A 717 16.75 -1.37 29.49
C GLU A 717 18.21 -1.85 29.51
N GLU A 718 18.48 -3.13 29.20
CA GLU A 718 19.84 -3.67 29.09
C GLU A 718 20.69 -2.97 28.02
N LEU A 719 20.05 -2.51 26.95
CA LEU A 719 20.72 -1.92 25.78
C LEU A 719 20.78 -0.39 25.79
N LYS A 720 20.20 0.28 26.82
CA LYS A 720 20.08 1.75 26.82
C LYS A 720 21.43 2.48 26.74
N ASP A 721 22.46 1.96 27.40
CA ASP A 721 23.80 2.54 27.47
C ASP A 721 24.74 2.06 26.34
N MET A 722 24.27 1.17 25.45
CA MET A 722 25.04 0.68 24.32
C MET A 722 25.14 1.76 23.24
N LYS A 723 26.38 2.26 22.99
CA LYS A 723 26.74 3.24 21.96
C LYS A 723 27.36 2.58 20.73
#